data_a7be3b44993dfecd563ff7b9dfe72fc3
#
_entry.id   a7be3b44993dfecd563ff7b9dfe72fc3
#
_cell.length_a   1.000
_cell.length_b   1.000
_cell.length_c   1.000
_cell.angle_alpha   90.00
_cell.angle_beta   90.00
_cell.angle_gamma   90.00
#
_symmetry.space_group_name_H-M   'P 1'
#
loop_
_entity.id
_entity.type
_entity.pdbx_description
1 polymer ?
#
loop_
_entity_poly.entity_id
_entity_poly.type
_entity_poly.pdbx_seq_one_letter_code
_entity_poly.pdbx_strand_id
1 'polypeptide(L)'
;MRKSALISVLAPLFLLASSAMAQTQPPTQPAQAEKPGVANPVLNVDEKPLTTLPYTPSLDLASMDKTADPCVDFYQYTCGGWMKNNPIPPDQAAWSVYGKLHQDNLRFLWGILDDLSKKTTGRTPNQQKIGDFFGACMNEPAVEKLGAAPLKPALDEIVATKSKKQLAALLAHEHLRNETRGLLFSFGSDQDFSDSSSVIAFATAGGLGLPDRDYYTKTDAKSNEIRQKYLIHVQKMLELLGDKPAVAQQEAATVMRIETALAKASLTRVQRRDPHNLFHKMDRKQLQALTPDFDWNTYLKDVNLGTVQTFNVTEPNFFQAVNKEIGSNSLTDLKTYLRWHVASANANYLSSPFVQENFDFNLRTLRGVQQIQPRWKRCVGLVDGLLGEALGQEFVNRAFSQDMKRRTVEMTQQIEKAMEQDIEQLTWMSPETKKQALLKLHSVVNKVGYPNKWRDYSSVIVRPDDFLGNVQRSVAFESHRELNKIGKPLDRGEWGMTPPTVNAYYNPQMNDINFPAGVLEPPLYDIKEDDAPNYGNTGSTIGHELTHGFDDEGRQFDAKGNLRDWWTKEDAEQFTKRAQCVVEQYAQYVIVDDIKINSKLTEGEDVADLGGTILAYVAWKEATKGQQLENRDGFTPDQRFFIGFAQWACENNRPENLRVSAITNPHSPGKYRINGVVVNMPEFQQAFSCKAGQPMVREDRCRVW
;
A
#
# COMPACT_ATOMS: atom_id res chain seq x y z
N MET A 1 33.64 -47.50 8.67
CA MET A 1 33.60 -48.93 8.25
C MET A 1 32.32 -49.16 7.46
N ARG A 2 32.54 -49.50 6.18
CA ARG A 2 31.80 -50.47 5.34
C ARG A 2 30.27 -50.42 5.37
N LYS A 3 29.54 -50.36 4.29
CA LYS A 3 29.58 -50.62 2.83
C LYS A 3 28.10 -50.88 2.46
N SER A 4 27.63 -50.20 1.51
CA SER A 4 27.10 -50.62 0.18
C SER A 4 26.12 -51.80 0.14
N ALA A 5 24.99 -51.61 -0.54
CA ALA A 5 24.61 -52.39 -1.72
C ALA A 5 23.36 -51.84 -2.45
N LEU A 6 23.56 -51.60 -3.71
CA LEU A 6 22.55 -51.52 -4.78
C LEU A 6 21.81 -52.87 -4.93
N ILE A 7 20.57 -52.86 -5.43
CA ILE A 7 20.11 -53.80 -6.43
C ILE A 7 18.99 -53.13 -7.25
N SER A 8 19.21 -53.23 -8.58
CA SER A 8 18.33 -52.83 -9.69
C SER A 8 17.43 -53.98 -10.13
N VAL A 9 16.60 -53.67 -11.18
CA VAL A 9 16.00 -54.62 -12.18
C VAL A 9 14.57 -55.03 -11.84
N LEU A 10 13.54 -54.93 -12.68
CA LEU A 10 13.28 -55.07 -14.14
C LEU A 10 11.83 -54.70 -14.47
N ALA A 11 11.62 -54.12 -15.62
CA ALA A 11 10.31 -54.06 -16.30
C ALA A 11 10.00 -55.40 -17.03
N PRO A 12 8.75 -55.60 -17.44
CA PRO A 12 8.56 -56.09 -18.79
C PRO A 12 7.53 -55.32 -19.58
N LEU A 13 7.93 -55.09 -20.83
CA LEU A 13 7.05 -54.86 -22.01
C LEU A 13 6.09 -56.04 -22.23
N PHE A 14 4.88 -55.78 -22.74
CA PHE A 14 4.20 -56.64 -23.68
C PHE A 14 3.43 -55.84 -24.74
N LEU A 15 3.51 -56.39 -25.96
CA LEU A 15 3.14 -55.83 -27.24
C LEU A 15 1.63 -55.89 -27.58
N LEU A 16 1.22 -54.92 -28.37
CA LEU A 16 0.38 -54.94 -29.58
C LEU A 16 -0.81 -55.89 -29.72
N ALA A 17 -1.97 -55.32 -29.93
CA ALA A 17 -2.88 -55.75 -30.96
C ALA A 17 -3.69 -54.56 -31.51
N SER A 18 -3.45 -54.26 -32.80
CA SER A 18 -4.20 -53.34 -33.64
C SER A 18 -5.53 -53.97 -34.05
N SER A 19 -6.61 -53.21 -33.92
CA SER A 19 -7.81 -53.42 -34.75
C SER A 19 -8.40 -52.04 -35.09
N ALA A 20 -8.33 -51.74 -36.38
CA ALA A 20 -9.02 -50.63 -37.01
C ALA A 20 -10.53 -50.91 -37.00
N MET A 21 -11.33 -49.90 -36.62
CA MET A 21 -12.67 -49.70 -37.20
C MET A 21 -13.18 -48.30 -36.97
N ALA A 22 -13.52 -47.68 -38.08
CA ALA A 22 -14.58 -46.71 -38.33
C ALA A 22 -14.59 -45.41 -37.53
N GLN A 23 -14.22 -44.37 -38.24
CA GLN A 23 -14.61 -42.97 -37.95
C GLN A 23 -16.14 -42.84 -37.97
N THR A 24 -16.74 -42.50 -36.86
CA THR A 24 -18.05 -41.85 -36.79
C THR A 24 -17.82 -40.46 -36.21
N GLN A 25 -18.09 -39.44 -37.01
CA GLN A 25 -18.15 -38.03 -36.57
C GLN A 25 -19.15 -37.92 -35.41
N PRO A 26 -18.82 -37.17 -34.34
CA PRO A 26 -19.83 -36.80 -33.35
C PRO A 26 -20.81 -35.80 -33.97
N PRO A 27 -22.09 -35.85 -33.59
CA PRO A 27 -23.11 -34.95 -34.13
C PRO A 27 -22.78 -33.51 -33.74
N THR A 28 -22.86 -32.62 -34.72
CA THR A 28 -22.86 -31.19 -34.57
C THR A 28 -23.92 -30.79 -33.55
N GLN A 29 -23.50 -30.28 -32.39
CA GLN A 29 -24.40 -29.58 -31.48
C GLN A 29 -25.01 -28.38 -32.22
N PRO A 30 -26.34 -28.16 -32.12
CA PRO A 30 -26.95 -26.95 -32.65
C PRO A 30 -26.36 -25.75 -31.92
N ALA A 31 -25.99 -24.71 -32.66
CA ALA A 31 -25.56 -23.42 -32.14
C ALA A 31 -26.59 -22.98 -31.11
N GLN A 32 -26.15 -22.87 -29.84
CA GLN A 32 -26.93 -22.20 -28.83
C GLN A 32 -27.09 -20.74 -29.26
N ALA A 33 -28.35 -20.36 -29.53
CA ALA A 33 -28.70 -18.96 -29.70
C ALA A 33 -28.16 -18.17 -28.51
N GLU A 34 -27.29 -17.20 -28.79
CA GLU A 34 -26.87 -16.21 -27.82
C GLU A 34 -28.13 -15.60 -27.18
N LYS A 35 -28.33 -15.83 -25.89
CA LYS A 35 -29.31 -15.07 -25.14
C LYS A 35 -28.94 -13.60 -25.31
N PRO A 36 -29.90 -12.69 -25.59
CA PRO A 36 -29.62 -11.28 -25.65
C PRO A 36 -28.94 -10.91 -24.34
N GLY A 37 -27.70 -10.43 -24.43
CA GLY A 37 -26.92 -10.02 -23.29
C GLY A 37 -27.74 -9.04 -22.49
N VAL A 38 -27.92 -9.30 -21.20
CA VAL A 38 -28.29 -8.28 -20.25
C VAL A 38 -27.23 -7.21 -20.43
N ALA A 39 -27.60 -6.08 -21.02
CA ALA A 39 -26.74 -4.92 -21.09
C ALA A 39 -26.33 -4.63 -19.66
N ASN A 40 -25.06 -4.94 -19.32
CA ASN A 40 -24.49 -4.39 -18.10
C ASN A 40 -24.76 -2.90 -18.14
N PRO A 41 -25.37 -2.30 -17.11
CA PRO A 41 -25.48 -0.87 -17.07
C PRO A 41 -24.05 -0.34 -17.12
N VAL A 42 -23.65 0.16 -18.28
CA VAL A 42 -22.46 0.99 -18.42
C VAL A 42 -22.75 2.19 -17.53
N LEU A 43 -22.16 2.20 -16.34
CA LEU A 43 -22.14 3.39 -15.49
C LEU A 43 -21.22 4.41 -16.17
N ASN A 44 -21.64 4.94 -17.31
CA ASN A 44 -21.28 6.27 -17.76
C ASN A 44 -22.05 7.24 -16.87
N VAL A 45 -21.70 7.27 -15.60
CA VAL A 45 -21.97 8.45 -14.79
C VAL A 45 -21.08 9.51 -15.42
N ASP A 46 -21.68 10.55 -16.01
CA ASP A 46 -21.00 11.80 -16.37
C ASP A 46 -20.36 12.34 -15.08
N GLU A 47 -19.14 11.87 -14.79
CA GLU A 47 -18.42 12.28 -13.59
C GLU A 47 -18.16 13.78 -13.71
N LYS A 48 -18.62 14.53 -12.71
CA LYS A 48 -18.47 15.97 -12.61
C LYS A 48 -17.68 16.34 -11.38
N PRO A 49 -16.94 17.46 -11.42
CA PRO A 49 -16.31 18.00 -10.23
C PRO A 49 -17.37 18.30 -9.17
N LEU A 50 -17.00 18.12 -7.91
CA LEU A 50 -17.87 18.42 -6.77
C LEU A 50 -17.48 19.77 -6.14
N THR A 51 -18.47 20.49 -5.63
CA THR A 51 -18.27 21.68 -4.80
C THR A 51 -18.46 21.40 -3.32
N THR A 52 -19.10 20.28 -2.98
CA THR A 52 -19.32 19.77 -1.62
C THR A 52 -19.22 18.25 -1.65
N LEU A 53 -18.74 17.67 -0.56
CA LEU A 53 -18.70 16.20 -0.43
C LEU A 53 -20.13 15.65 -0.27
N PRO A 54 -20.46 14.53 -0.93
CA PRO A 54 -21.76 13.87 -0.74
C PRO A 54 -21.82 13.21 0.64
N TYR A 55 -22.99 13.21 1.23
CA TYR A 55 -23.24 12.57 2.51
C TYR A 55 -23.72 11.12 2.32
N THR A 56 -23.10 10.21 3.04
CA THR A 56 -23.53 8.82 3.22
C THR A 56 -23.49 8.52 4.73
N PRO A 57 -24.57 8.00 5.36
CA PRO A 57 -24.56 7.72 6.80
C PRO A 57 -23.52 6.64 7.17
N SER A 58 -22.96 6.71 8.38
CA SER A 58 -21.98 5.74 8.86
C SER A 58 -22.59 4.36 9.12
N LEU A 59 -23.91 4.30 9.40
CA LEU A 59 -24.67 3.05 9.43
C LEU A 59 -25.71 3.10 8.32
N ASP A 60 -25.47 2.35 7.24
CA ASP A 60 -26.35 2.31 6.07
C ASP A 60 -27.14 0.99 6.01
N LEU A 61 -28.45 1.07 6.25
CA LEU A 61 -29.34 -0.09 6.21
C LEU A 61 -29.45 -0.69 4.80
N ALA A 62 -29.22 0.08 3.74
CA ALA A 62 -29.28 -0.39 2.36
C ALA A 62 -28.03 -1.24 2.00
N SER A 63 -26.99 -1.11 2.77
CA SER A 63 -25.77 -1.94 2.64
C SER A 63 -25.95 -3.35 3.18
N MET A 64 -27.00 -3.62 3.95
CA MET A 64 -27.22 -4.90 4.61
C MET A 64 -27.93 -5.93 3.72
N ASP A 65 -27.64 -7.20 3.93
CA ASP A 65 -28.44 -8.35 3.48
C ASP A 65 -29.14 -8.99 4.69
N LYS A 66 -30.34 -8.53 5.00
CA LYS A 66 -31.12 -9.03 6.14
C LYS A 66 -31.63 -10.47 5.98
N THR A 67 -31.37 -11.11 4.84
CA THR A 67 -31.70 -12.54 4.62
C THR A 67 -30.58 -13.46 5.07
N ALA A 68 -29.36 -12.94 5.23
CA ALA A 68 -28.23 -13.66 5.79
C ALA A 68 -28.34 -13.76 7.33
N ASP A 69 -27.87 -14.87 7.91
CA ASP A 69 -27.78 -15.03 9.36
C ASP A 69 -26.46 -14.41 9.85
N PRO A 70 -26.49 -13.38 10.74
CA PRO A 70 -25.28 -12.76 11.27
C PRO A 70 -24.38 -13.74 12.05
N CYS A 71 -24.94 -14.84 12.56
CA CYS A 71 -24.19 -15.88 13.27
C CYS A 71 -23.54 -16.92 12.33
N VAL A 72 -23.80 -16.83 11.00
CA VAL A 72 -23.22 -17.69 9.97
C VAL A 72 -22.18 -16.93 9.16
N ASP A 73 -22.51 -15.73 8.68
CA ASP A 73 -21.61 -14.85 7.92
C ASP A 73 -21.99 -13.39 8.20
N PHE A 74 -21.32 -12.79 9.18
CA PHE A 74 -21.61 -11.43 9.61
C PHE A 74 -21.24 -10.39 8.53
N TYR A 75 -20.18 -10.64 7.77
CA TYR A 75 -19.82 -9.77 6.64
C TYR A 75 -20.91 -9.78 5.56
N GLN A 76 -21.43 -10.95 5.17
CA GLN A 76 -22.54 -11.02 4.24
C GLN A 76 -23.79 -10.30 4.77
N TYR A 77 -24.10 -10.46 6.06
CA TYR A 77 -25.23 -9.78 6.70
C TYR A 77 -25.12 -8.25 6.62
N THR A 78 -23.93 -7.70 6.87
CA THR A 78 -23.72 -6.24 6.93
C THR A 78 -23.38 -5.61 5.60
N CYS A 79 -22.73 -6.34 4.66
CA CYS A 79 -22.18 -5.83 3.40
C CYS A 79 -22.86 -6.39 2.14
N GLY A 80 -23.75 -7.40 2.26
CA GLY A 80 -24.31 -8.09 1.09
C GLY A 80 -25.12 -7.18 0.16
N GLY A 81 -25.88 -6.24 0.71
CA GLY A 81 -26.57 -5.21 -0.07
C GLY A 81 -25.59 -4.24 -0.73
N TRP A 82 -24.56 -3.80 0.00
CA TRP A 82 -23.52 -2.92 -0.53
C TRP A 82 -22.80 -3.56 -1.73
N MET A 83 -22.34 -4.81 -1.58
CA MET A 83 -21.65 -5.53 -2.64
C MET A 83 -22.50 -5.68 -3.90
N LYS A 84 -23.80 -5.96 -3.74
CA LYS A 84 -24.75 -6.04 -4.85
C LYS A 84 -24.97 -4.71 -5.56
N ASN A 85 -25.05 -3.62 -4.80
CA ASN A 85 -25.42 -2.30 -5.31
C ASN A 85 -24.22 -1.48 -5.78
N ASN A 86 -22.99 -1.91 -5.48
CA ASN A 86 -21.75 -1.20 -5.83
C ASN A 86 -20.83 -2.11 -6.67
N PRO A 87 -21.15 -2.41 -7.93
CA PRO A 87 -20.27 -3.16 -8.81
C PRO A 87 -18.95 -2.40 -9.02
N ILE A 88 -17.87 -3.14 -9.28
CA ILE A 88 -16.54 -2.55 -9.49
C ILE A 88 -16.57 -1.68 -10.75
N PRO A 89 -16.28 -0.37 -10.66
CA PRO A 89 -16.15 0.47 -11.84
C PRO A 89 -15.10 -0.07 -12.82
N PRO A 90 -15.28 0.13 -14.14
CA PRO A 90 -14.38 -0.45 -15.14
C PRO A 90 -12.93 0.06 -15.04
N ASP A 91 -12.72 1.23 -14.46
CA ASP A 91 -11.40 1.85 -14.22
C ASP A 91 -10.78 1.48 -12.86
N GLN A 92 -11.39 0.55 -12.09
CA GLN A 92 -10.96 0.13 -10.78
C GLN A 92 -10.61 -1.38 -10.73
N ALA A 93 -9.61 -1.72 -9.92
CA ALA A 93 -9.23 -3.10 -9.60
C ALA A 93 -10.08 -3.70 -8.47
N ALA A 94 -10.57 -2.85 -7.58
CA ALA A 94 -11.45 -3.15 -6.46
C ALA A 94 -12.38 -1.96 -6.23
N TRP A 95 -13.48 -2.20 -5.51
CA TRP A 95 -14.37 -1.14 -5.08
C TRP A 95 -14.79 -1.39 -3.64
N SER A 96 -14.65 -0.39 -2.79
CA SER A 96 -14.94 -0.49 -1.36
C SER A 96 -15.54 0.80 -0.83
N VAL A 97 -16.00 0.80 0.41
CA VAL A 97 -16.45 2.02 1.10
C VAL A 97 -15.34 3.06 1.14
N TYR A 98 -14.11 2.66 1.47
CA TYR A 98 -12.93 3.52 1.38
C TYR A 98 -12.67 4.03 -0.03
N GLY A 99 -12.76 3.14 -1.04
CA GLY A 99 -12.58 3.49 -2.45
C GLY A 99 -13.61 4.49 -2.94
N LYS A 100 -14.87 4.36 -2.49
CA LYS A 100 -15.95 5.30 -2.82
C LYS A 100 -15.70 6.67 -2.19
N LEU A 101 -15.36 6.73 -0.92
CA LEU A 101 -15.02 8.00 -0.26
C LEU A 101 -13.79 8.66 -0.90
N HIS A 102 -12.75 7.86 -1.22
CA HIS A 102 -11.60 8.38 -1.96
C HIS A 102 -11.98 8.96 -3.33
N GLN A 103 -12.87 8.31 -4.07
CA GLN A 103 -13.41 8.83 -5.34
C GLN A 103 -14.14 10.17 -5.14
N ASP A 104 -14.93 10.29 -4.09
CA ASP A 104 -15.64 11.54 -3.78
C ASP A 104 -14.66 12.66 -3.38
N ASN A 105 -13.62 12.35 -2.61
CA ASN A 105 -12.52 13.28 -2.31
C ASN A 105 -11.79 13.71 -3.59
N LEU A 106 -11.47 12.79 -4.51
CA LEU A 106 -10.83 13.13 -5.79
C LEU A 106 -11.73 14.06 -6.63
N ARG A 107 -13.05 13.83 -6.67
CA ARG A 107 -13.99 14.69 -7.40
C ARG A 107 -14.12 16.08 -6.76
N PHE A 108 -14.02 16.16 -5.44
CA PHE A 108 -14.01 17.43 -4.73
C PHE A 108 -12.69 18.21 -4.98
N LEU A 109 -11.55 17.52 -4.94
CA LEU A 109 -10.27 18.10 -5.32
C LEU A 109 -10.24 18.53 -6.78
N TRP A 110 -10.89 17.77 -7.68
CA TRP A 110 -11.08 18.20 -9.06
C TRP A 110 -11.82 19.53 -9.14
N GLY A 111 -12.89 19.73 -8.38
CA GLY A 111 -13.60 21.01 -8.34
C GLY A 111 -12.70 22.17 -7.93
N ILE A 112 -11.84 21.96 -6.94
CA ILE A 112 -10.85 22.95 -6.49
C ILE A 112 -9.85 23.28 -7.60
N LEU A 113 -9.24 22.24 -8.21
CA LEU A 113 -8.21 22.38 -9.22
C LEU A 113 -8.74 22.96 -10.52
N ASP A 114 -9.95 22.59 -10.94
CA ASP A 114 -10.62 23.12 -12.12
C ASP A 114 -10.87 24.62 -11.99
N ASP A 115 -11.39 25.06 -10.82
CA ASP A 115 -11.58 26.48 -10.51
C ASP A 115 -10.24 27.24 -10.53
N LEU A 116 -9.21 26.72 -9.87
CA LEU A 116 -7.89 27.35 -9.79
C LEU A 116 -7.16 27.39 -11.14
N SER A 117 -7.33 26.38 -12.00
CA SER A 117 -6.69 26.35 -13.31
C SER A 117 -7.25 27.40 -14.27
N LYS A 118 -8.53 27.78 -14.10
CA LYS A 118 -9.24 28.79 -14.91
C LYS A 118 -9.03 30.21 -14.41
N LYS A 119 -8.69 30.40 -13.13
CA LYS A 119 -8.41 31.73 -12.57
C LYS A 119 -7.05 32.24 -13.04
N THR A 120 -7.04 33.45 -13.60
CA THR A 120 -5.82 34.12 -14.08
C THR A 120 -5.25 35.13 -13.08
N THR A 121 -6.04 35.56 -12.08
CA THR A 121 -5.67 36.57 -11.08
C THR A 121 -6.18 36.19 -9.70
N GLY A 122 -5.59 36.77 -8.64
CA GLY A 122 -6.08 36.61 -7.26
C GLY A 122 -5.78 35.24 -6.65
N ARG A 123 -4.87 34.45 -7.24
CA ARG A 123 -4.38 33.18 -6.66
C ARG A 123 -3.18 33.44 -5.74
N THR A 124 -3.13 32.74 -4.62
CA THR A 124 -1.90 32.63 -3.82
C THR A 124 -0.80 31.86 -4.58
N PRO A 125 0.48 31.97 -4.19
CA PRO A 125 1.56 31.21 -4.86
C PRO A 125 1.30 29.70 -4.93
N ASN A 126 0.77 29.08 -3.88
CA ASN A 126 0.44 27.67 -3.87
C ASN A 126 -0.77 27.35 -4.78
N GLN A 127 -1.82 28.17 -4.73
CA GLN A 127 -2.98 28.02 -5.63
C GLN A 127 -2.57 28.14 -7.10
N GLN A 128 -1.61 29.03 -7.40
CA GLN A 128 -1.06 29.14 -8.75
C GLN A 128 -0.34 27.85 -9.17
N LYS A 129 0.55 27.31 -8.30
CA LYS A 129 1.30 26.10 -8.61
C LYS A 129 0.38 24.89 -8.86
N ILE A 130 -0.56 24.60 -7.96
CA ILE A 130 -1.47 23.46 -8.12
C ILE A 130 -2.41 23.62 -9.31
N GLY A 131 -2.93 24.83 -9.56
CA GLY A 131 -3.81 25.11 -10.71
C GLY A 131 -3.06 25.01 -12.05
N ASP A 132 -1.85 25.58 -12.16
CA ASP A 132 -1.04 25.54 -13.38
C ASP A 132 -0.52 24.11 -13.65
N PHE A 133 -0.15 23.37 -12.61
CA PHE A 133 0.25 21.95 -12.75
C PHE A 133 -0.92 21.10 -13.27
N PHE A 134 -2.11 21.24 -12.67
CA PHE A 134 -3.31 20.55 -13.12
C PHE A 134 -3.66 20.91 -14.57
N GLY A 135 -3.62 22.20 -14.93
CA GLY A 135 -3.86 22.68 -16.29
C GLY A 135 -2.86 22.08 -17.31
N ALA A 136 -1.57 22.02 -16.97
CA ALA A 136 -0.56 21.39 -17.81
C ALA A 136 -0.82 19.88 -17.99
N CYS A 137 -1.20 19.18 -16.93
CA CYS A 137 -1.58 17.77 -16.99
C CYS A 137 -2.82 17.56 -17.85
N MET A 138 -3.84 18.41 -17.74
CA MET A 138 -5.09 18.30 -18.52
C MET A 138 -4.94 18.65 -20.01
N ASN A 139 -3.83 19.30 -20.41
CA ASN A 139 -3.57 19.66 -21.80
C ASN A 139 -3.06 18.47 -22.62
N GLU A 140 -3.94 17.49 -22.81
CA GLU A 140 -3.65 16.26 -23.56
C GLU A 140 -3.09 16.50 -24.97
N PRO A 141 -3.64 17.42 -25.80
CA PRO A 141 -3.08 17.68 -27.13
C PRO A 141 -1.61 18.11 -27.12
N ALA A 142 -1.17 18.87 -26.10
CA ALA A 142 0.22 19.25 -25.96
C ALA A 142 1.11 18.04 -25.60
N VAL A 143 0.64 17.17 -24.70
CA VAL A 143 1.36 15.94 -24.31
C VAL A 143 1.48 14.98 -25.49
N GLU A 144 0.38 14.76 -26.24
CA GLU A 144 0.39 13.90 -27.43
C GLU A 144 1.39 14.37 -28.49
N LYS A 145 1.43 15.68 -28.74
CA LYS A 145 2.35 16.28 -29.73
C LYS A 145 3.83 16.04 -29.39
N LEU A 146 4.16 15.96 -28.11
CA LEU A 146 5.54 15.77 -27.64
C LEU A 146 6.02 14.30 -27.74
N GLY A 147 5.10 13.34 -27.70
CA GLY A 147 5.46 11.90 -27.76
C GLY A 147 6.45 11.51 -26.65
N ALA A 148 7.58 10.91 -27.04
CA ALA A 148 8.70 10.56 -26.15
C ALA A 148 9.74 11.69 -25.97
N ALA A 149 9.60 12.80 -26.69
CA ALA A 149 10.62 13.86 -26.69
C ALA A 149 10.98 14.40 -25.28
N PRO A 150 10.05 14.50 -24.31
CA PRO A 150 10.38 14.93 -22.96
C PRO A 150 11.37 14.02 -22.21
N LEU A 151 11.50 12.74 -22.60
CA LEU A 151 12.48 11.80 -22.02
C LEU A 151 13.88 11.97 -22.62
N LYS A 152 14.00 12.66 -23.75
CA LYS A 152 15.26 12.74 -24.49
C LYS A 152 16.46 13.16 -23.64
N PRO A 153 16.39 14.16 -22.73
CA PRO A 153 17.52 14.51 -21.89
C PRO A 153 18.06 13.37 -21.05
N ALA A 154 17.18 12.58 -20.41
CA ALA A 154 17.55 11.42 -19.59
C ALA A 154 18.14 10.29 -20.46
N LEU A 155 17.52 10.00 -21.60
CA LEU A 155 18.00 8.98 -22.53
C LEU A 155 19.35 9.36 -23.16
N ASP A 156 19.55 10.63 -23.51
CA ASP A 156 20.83 11.12 -24.02
C ASP A 156 21.97 11.01 -22.99
N GLU A 157 21.66 11.24 -21.69
CA GLU A 157 22.64 11.10 -20.62
C GLU A 157 23.03 9.62 -20.43
N ILE A 158 22.08 8.68 -20.50
CA ILE A 158 22.38 7.24 -20.51
C ILE A 158 23.26 6.88 -21.70
N VAL A 159 22.92 7.37 -22.90
CA VAL A 159 23.74 7.13 -24.12
C VAL A 159 25.15 7.74 -23.99
N ALA A 160 25.26 8.93 -23.42
CA ALA A 160 26.54 9.64 -23.25
C ALA A 160 27.52 8.96 -22.28
N THR A 161 27.01 8.11 -21.37
CA THR A 161 27.82 7.33 -20.41
C THR A 161 28.77 6.39 -21.17
N LYS A 162 30.11 6.54 -20.97
CA LYS A 162 31.14 5.80 -21.71
C LYS A 162 31.81 4.70 -20.90
N SER A 163 31.62 4.66 -19.59
CA SER A 163 32.24 3.66 -18.71
C SER A 163 31.37 3.39 -17.50
N LYS A 164 31.53 2.21 -16.87
CA LYS A 164 30.87 1.86 -15.64
C LYS A 164 31.18 2.81 -14.47
N LYS A 165 32.34 3.47 -14.50
CA LYS A 165 32.70 4.50 -13.49
C LYS A 165 31.75 5.70 -13.49
N GLN A 166 31.11 5.99 -14.62
CA GLN A 166 30.14 7.09 -14.74
C GLN A 166 28.72 6.70 -14.27
N LEU A 167 28.48 5.42 -13.98
CA LEU A 167 27.16 4.97 -13.53
C LEU A 167 26.74 5.62 -12.21
N ALA A 168 27.69 5.92 -11.33
CA ALA A 168 27.38 6.54 -10.04
C ALA A 168 26.77 7.93 -10.20
N ALA A 169 27.35 8.77 -11.07
CA ALA A 169 26.81 10.09 -11.40
C ALA A 169 25.46 9.99 -12.10
N LEU A 170 25.33 9.08 -13.09
CA LEU A 170 24.08 8.85 -13.81
C LEU A 170 22.95 8.42 -12.85
N LEU A 171 23.22 7.46 -11.95
CA LEU A 171 22.24 7.00 -10.98
C LEU A 171 21.86 8.10 -9.97
N ALA A 172 22.81 8.93 -9.55
CA ALA A 172 22.51 10.06 -8.67
C ALA A 172 21.51 11.02 -9.33
N HIS A 173 21.70 11.37 -10.60
CA HIS A 173 20.78 12.24 -11.34
C HIS A 173 19.39 11.59 -11.53
N GLU A 174 19.36 10.31 -11.90
CA GLU A 174 18.08 9.62 -12.14
C GLU A 174 17.30 9.37 -10.84
N HIS A 175 17.96 9.05 -9.71
CA HIS A 175 17.31 8.92 -8.42
C HIS A 175 16.70 10.24 -7.92
N LEU A 176 17.27 11.38 -8.29
CA LEU A 176 16.74 12.68 -7.90
C LEU A 176 15.52 13.11 -8.70
N ARG A 177 15.37 12.70 -9.98
CA ARG A 177 14.37 13.26 -10.90
C ARG A 177 13.23 12.32 -11.29
N ASN A 178 13.32 11.03 -10.93
CA ASN A 178 12.30 10.06 -11.29
C ASN A 178 11.73 9.37 -10.06
N GLU A 179 10.40 9.22 -10.02
CA GLU A 179 9.72 8.30 -9.11
C GLU A 179 9.98 6.85 -9.56
N THR A 180 11.19 6.37 -9.37
CA THR A 180 11.49 4.98 -9.63
C THR A 180 11.31 4.15 -8.36
N ARG A 181 10.98 2.87 -8.55
CA ARG A 181 11.08 1.88 -7.45
C ARG A 181 12.55 1.50 -7.18
N GLY A 182 13.43 2.47 -7.39
CA GLY A 182 14.88 2.34 -7.38
C GLY A 182 15.44 1.87 -8.72
N LEU A 183 16.48 2.56 -9.20
CA LEU A 183 17.31 2.12 -10.33
C LEU A 183 18.49 1.34 -9.75
N LEU A 184 18.54 0.03 -9.92
CA LEU A 184 19.43 -0.92 -9.24
C LEU A 184 19.19 -1.00 -7.72
N PHE A 185 19.03 0.10 -7.05
CA PHE A 185 18.71 0.23 -5.61
C PHE A 185 17.93 1.52 -5.37
N SER A 186 17.37 1.69 -4.17
CA SER A 186 16.81 2.97 -3.73
C SER A 186 17.72 3.62 -2.71
N PHE A 187 17.72 4.96 -2.66
CA PHE A 187 18.51 5.74 -1.73
C PHE A 187 17.69 6.91 -1.19
N GLY A 188 17.68 7.08 0.12
CA GLY A 188 16.87 8.10 0.79
C GLY A 188 17.34 8.38 2.20
N SER A 189 16.45 8.89 3.02
CA SER A 189 16.66 9.16 4.44
C SER A 189 15.59 8.49 5.27
N ASP A 190 15.94 8.09 6.47
CA ASP A 190 15.00 7.65 7.49
C ASP A 190 15.61 7.85 8.88
N GLN A 191 14.79 7.65 9.92
CA GLN A 191 15.27 7.68 11.30
C GLN A 191 16.28 6.54 11.55
N ASP A 192 17.31 6.83 12.30
CA ASP A 192 18.25 5.80 12.75
C ASP A 192 17.53 4.83 13.72
N PHE A 193 17.47 3.56 13.40
CA PHE A 193 16.82 2.55 14.26
C PHE A 193 17.43 2.49 15.67
N SER A 194 18.71 2.85 15.84
CA SER A 194 19.37 2.89 17.14
C SER A 194 19.21 4.23 17.88
N ASP A 195 18.85 5.29 17.18
CA ASP A 195 18.61 6.65 17.72
C ASP A 195 17.57 7.37 16.87
N SER A 196 16.31 7.16 17.19
CA SER A 196 15.16 7.73 16.45
C SER A 196 15.08 9.26 16.46
N SER A 197 15.91 9.95 17.22
CA SER A 197 16.01 11.41 17.18
C SER A 197 16.85 11.94 16.02
N SER A 198 17.60 11.07 15.36
CA SER A 198 18.54 11.35 14.28
C SER A 198 18.05 10.78 12.95
N VAL A 199 18.27 11.50 11.86
CA VAL A 199 18.00 11.04 10.50
C VAL A 199 19.31 10.67 9.81
N ILE A 200 19.40 9.47 9.24
CA ILE A 200 20.58 8.98 8.53
C ILE A 200 20.22 8.56 7.08
N ALA A 201 21.25 8.31 6.27
CA ALA A 201 21.07 7.82 4.92
C ALA A 201 20.70 6.33 4.92
N PHE A 202 19.75 5.96 4.05
CA PHE A 202 19.32 4.59 3.82
C PHE A 202 19.59 4.18 2.37
N ALA A 203 20.27 3.03 2.22
CA ALA A 203 20.39 2.34 0.96
C ALA A 203 19.54 1.06 1.01
N THR A 204 18.53 0.94 0.15
CA THR A 204 17.52 -0.11 0.20
C THR A 204 17.42 -0.89 -1.09
N ALA A 205 16.96 -2.13 -1.03
CA ALA A 205 16.73 -2.96 -2.21
C ALA A 205 15.66 -2.33 -3.12
N GLY A 206 15.88 -2.44 -4.45
CA GLY A 206 15.01 -1.87 -5.46
C GLY A 206 15.25 -2.48 -6.85
N GLY A 207 14.87 -1.75 -7.89
CA GLY A 207 15.23 -2.07 -9.27
C GLY A 207 14.47 -3.22 -9.91
N LEU A 208 13.26 -3.52 -9.44
CA LEU A 208 12.36 -4.52 -10.01
C LEU A 208 11.19 -3.85 -10.73
N GLY A 209 10.86 -4.32 -11.93
CA GLY A 209 9.69 -3.86 -12.67
C GLY A 209 8.40 -4.58 -12.29
N LEU A 210 8.45 -5.86 -11.89
CA LEU A 210 7.30 -6.60 -11.35
C LEU A 210 7.05 -6.24 -9.87
N PRO A 211 5.82 -6.42 -9.35
CA PRO A 211 5.42 -5.94 -8.02
C PRO A 211 6.17 -6.55 -6.84
N ASP A 212 6.72 -7.75 -6.98
CA ASP A 212 7.44 -8.46 -5.94
C ASP A 212 8.49 -9.41 -6.50
N ARG A 213 9.51 -9.74 -5.68
CA ARG A 213 10.55 -10.72 -6.01
C ARG A 213 9.98 -12.10 -6.38
N ASP A 214 8.86 -12.47 -5.81
CA ASP A 214 8.23 -13.77 -6.01
C ASP A 214 7.81 -13.98 -7.46
N TYR A 215 7.43 -12.95 -8.17
CA TYR A 215 7.13 -13.02 -9.60
C TYR A 215 8.32 -13.49 -10.46
N TYR A 216 9.56 -13.26 -10.01
CA TYR A 216 10.78 -13.69 -10.69
C TYR A 216 11.23 -15.09 -10.26
N THR A 217 10.90 -15.52 -9.04
CA THR A 217 11.51 -16.70 -8.40
C THR A 217 10.57 -17.91 -8.35
N LYS A 218 9.25 -17.71 -8.30
CA LYS A 218 8.27 -18.80 -8.31
C LYS A 218 8.19 -19.46 -9.69
N THR A 219 7.97 -20.78 -9.70
CA THR A 219 7.98 -21.62 -10.91
C THR A 219 6.60 -22.14 -11.33
N ASP A 220 5.55 -21.74 -10.62
CA ASP A 220 4.18 -22.08 -10.97
C ASP A 220 3.76 -21.51 -12.35
N ALA A 221 2.72 -22.09 -12.94
CA ALA A 221 2.25 -21.74 -14.29
C ALA A 221 1.86 -20.26 -14.40
N LYS A 222 1.23 -19.69 -13.35
CA LYS A 222 0.76 -18.31 -13.34
C LYS A 222 1.93 -17.32 -13.28
N SER A 223 2.91 -17.56 -12.42
CA SER A 223 4.13 -16.75 -12.36
C SER A 223 4.91 -16.79 -13.67
N ASN A 224 4.97 -17.96 -14.33
CA ASN A 224 5.59 -18.08 -15.66
C ASN A 224 4.82 -17.28 -16.72
N GLU A 225 3.49 -17.35 -16.75
CA GLU A 225 2.64 -16.55 -17.65
C GLU A 225 2.89 -15.05 -17.47
N ILE A 226 2.94 -14.55 -16.24
CA ILE A 226 3.18 -13.13 -15.95
C ILE A 226 4.56 -12.70 -16.46
N ARG A 227 5.62 -13.52 -16.24
CA ARG A 227 6.95 -13.20 -16.76
C ARG A 227 6.97 -13.11 -18.30
N GLN A 228 6.26 -13.99 -19.00
CA GLN A 228 6.17 -13.91 -20.46
C GLN A 228 5.47 -12.62 -20.92
N LYS A 229 4.37 -12.25 -20.28
CA LYS A 229 3.67 -11.00 -20.55
C LYS A 229 4.52 -9.77 -20.21
N TYR A 230 5.31 -9.85 -19.14
CA TYR A 230 6.22 -8.80 -18.77
C TYR A 230 7.33 -8.60 -19.81
N LEU A 231 7.92 -9.66 -20.34
CA LEU A 231 8.88 -9.57 -21.44
C LEU A 231 8.30 -8.85 -22.67
N ILE A 232 7.05 -9.14 -23.02
CA ILE A 232 6.35 -8.48 -24.13
C ILE A 232 6.13 -7.00 -23.81
N HIS A 233 5.77 -6.67 -22.56
CA HIS A 233 5.58 -5.29 -22.10
C HIS A 233 6.89 -4.48 -22.21
N VAL A 234 7.99 -5.00 -21.69
CA VAL A 234 9.31 -4.36 -21.79
C VAL A 234 9.71 -4.15 -23.24
N GLN A 235 9.54 -5.17 -24.09
CA GLN A 235 9.81 -5.08 -25.53
C GLN A 235 9.02 -3.94 -26.18
N LYS A 236 7.70 -3.88 -25.98
CA LYS A 236 6.85 -2.85 -26.57
C LYS A 236 7.21 -1.44 -26.12
N MET A 237 7.54 -1.27 -24.84
CA MET A 237 8.01 0.03 -24.33
C MET A 237 9.30 0.48 -24.98
N LEU A 238 10.25 -0.44 -25.21
CA LEU A 238 11.51 -0.13 -25.92
C LEU A 238 11.26 0.15 -27.42
N GLU A 239 10.31 -0.55 -28.05
CA GLU A 239 9.86 -0.23 -29.43
C GLU A 239 9.26 1.18 -29.51
N LEU A 240 8.48 1.60 -28.50
CA LEU A 240 7.95 2.97 -28.41
C LEU A 240 9.05 4.03 -28.25
N LEU A 241 10.22 3.65 -27.70
CA LEU A 241 11.43 4.50 -27.67
C LEU A 241 12.19 4.51 -29.00
N GLY A 242 11.77 3.71 -30.00
CA GLY A 242 12.33 3.67 -31.35
C GLY A 242 13.23 2.47 -31.67
N ASP A 243 13.33 1.49 -30.77
CA ASP A 243 14.13 0.30 -31.03
C ASP A 243 13.42 -0.64 -32.03
N LYS A 244 14.20 -1.35 -32.83
CA LYS A 244 13.64 -2.36 -33.75
C LYS A 244 13.14 -3.58 -32.96
N PRO A 245 12.03 -4.24 -33.38
CA PRO A 245 11.44 -5.35 -32.62
C PRO A 245 12.42 -6.45 -32.21
N ALA A 246 13.32 -6.87 -33.10
CA ALA A 246 14.30 -7.91 -32.78
C ALA A 246 15.36 -7.46 -31.75
N VAL A 247 15.70 -6.16 -31.74
CA VAL A 247 16.60 -5.57 -30.73
C VAL A 247 15.86 -5.46 -29.39
N ALA A 248 14.68 -4.88 -29.39
CA ALA A 248 13.84 -4.71 -28.19
C ALA A 248 13.54 -6.05 -27.49
N GLN A 249 13.36 -7.13 -28.25
CA GLN A 249 13.17 -8.48 -27.69
C GLN A 249 14.42 -8.97 -26.93
N GLN A 250 15.62 -8.74 -27.47
CA GLN A 250 16.88 -9.10 -26.80
C GLN A 250 17.13 -8.22 -25.57
N GLU A 251 16.80 -6.96 -25.66
CA GLU A 251 16.89 -5.98 -24.58
C GLU A 251 15.93 -6.35 -23.44
N ALA A 252 14.69 -6.75 -23.73
CA ALA A 252 13.72 -7.23 -22.73
C ALA A 252 14.26 -8.47 -21.97
N ALA A 253 14.90 -9.41 -22.69
CA ALA A 253 15.54 -10.55 -22.04
C ALA A 253 16.70 -10.15 -21.12
N THR A 254 17.47 -9.12 -21.50
CA THR A 254 18.54 -8.54 -20.68
C THR A 254 17.99 -7.90 -19.38
N VAL A 255 16.92 -7.11 -19.50
CA VAL A 255 16.21 -6.52 -18.34
C VAL A 255 15.74 -7.63 -17.40
N MET A 256 15.00 -8.63 -17.91
CA MET A 256 14.51 -9.75 -17.11
C MET A 256 15.64 -10.47 -16.38
N ARG A 257 16.78 -10.66 -17.00
CA ARG A 257 17.93 -11.35 -16.42
C ARG A 257 18.51 -10.56 -15.24
N ILE A 258 18.71 -9.25 -15.40
CA ILE A 258 19.24 -8.38 -14.34
C ILE A 258 18.25 -8.31 -13.17
N GLU A 259 16.98 -8.04 -13.44
CA GLU A 259 15.93 -7.98 -12.40
C GLU A 259 15.77 -9.31 -11.66
N THR A 260 15.88 -10.46 -12.37
CA THR A 260 15.84 -11.79 -11.73
C THR A 260 17.03 -11.99 -10.77
N ALA A 261 18.22 -11.48 -11.11
CA ALA A 261 19.38 -11.56 -10.23
C ALA A 261 19.16 -10.71 -8.96
N LEU A 262 18.64 -9.50 -9.11
CA LEU A 262 18.30 -8.63 -7.99
C LEU A 262 17.18 -9.22 -7.12
N ALA A 263 16.12 -9.76 -7.73
CA ALA A 263 14.99 -10.38 -7.04
C ALA A 263 15.43 -11.58 -6.17
N LYS A 264 16.33 -12.41 -6.67
CA LYS A 264 16.88 -13.55 -5.91
C LYS A 264 17.65 -13.13 -4.68
N ALA A 265 18.28 -11.96 -4.70
CA ALA A 265 19.07 -11.43 -3.59
C ALA A 265 18.24 -10.61 -2.59
N SER A 266 17.03 -10.23 -2.96
CA SER A 266 16.11 -9.46 -2.10
C SER A 266 15.48 -10.35 -1.02
N LEU A 267 15.23 -9.79 0.15
CA LEU A 267 14.41 -10.40 1.18
C LEU A 267 12.95 -10.59 0.72
N THR A 268 12.28 -11.59 1.28
CA THR A 268 10.83 -11.75 1.14
C THR A 268 10.10 -10.67 1.94
N ARG A 269 8.83 -10.41 1.62
CA ARG A 269 8.01 -9.45 2.39
C ARG A 269 7.88 -9.87 3.85
N VAL A 270 7.71 -11.16 4.13
CA VAL A 270 7.66 -11.67 5.51
C VAL A 270 8.97 -11.41 6.25
N GLN A 271 10.14 -11.62 5.60
CA GLN A 271 11.42 -11.32 6.24
C GLN A 271 11.60 -9.82 6.53
N ARG A 272 11.07 -8.94 5.68
CA ARG A 272 11.14 -7.48 5.89
C ARG A 272 10.23 -6.98 7.01
N ARG A 273 9.29 -7.78 7.49
CA ARG A 273 8.47 -7.45 8.67
C ARG A 273 9.29 -7.40 9.96
N ASP A 274 10.39 -8.14 10.05
CA ASP A 274 11.30 -8.02 11.18
C ASP A 274 12.30 -6.89 10.93
N PRO A 275 12.22 -5.76 11.67
CA PRO A 275 13.09 -4.60 11.47
C PRO A 275 14.58 -4.92 11.74
N HIS A 276 14.89 -5.97 12.51
CA HIS A 276 16.27 -6.43 12.70
C HIS A 276 16.89 -6.94 11.38
N ASN A 277 16.09 -7.49 10.47
CA ASN A 277 16.56 -7.89 9.14
C ASN A 277 16.88 -6.70 8.24
N LEU A 278 16.45 -5.50 8.61
CA LEU A 278 16.63 -4.26 7.85
C LEU A 278 17.64 -3.30 8.48
N PHE A 279 18.18 -3.63 9.65
CA PHE A 279 19.08 -2.75 10.38
C PHE A 279 20.55 -3.20 10.28
N HIS A 280 21.30 -2.60 9.35
CA HIS A 280 22.72 -2.86 9.13
C HIS A 280 23.47 -1.54 8.96
N LYS A 281 23.73 -0.90 10.10
CA LYS A 281 24.43 0.39 10.16
C LYS A 281 25.88 0.24 9.74
N MET A 282 26.34 1.06 8.80
CA MET A 282 27.68 1.02 8.19
C MET A 282 28.27 2.42 8.07
N ASP A 283 29.60 2.48 8.11
CA ASP A 283 30.31 3.67 7.65
C ASP A 283 30.52 3.65 6.12
N ARG A 284 30.96 4.80 5.59
CA ARG A 284 31.23 4.98 4.16
C ARG A 284 32.26 3.99 3.60
N LYS A 285 33.28 3.65 4.37
CA LYS A 285 34.31 2.71 3.98
C LYS A 285 33.77 1.29 3.88
N GLN A 286 32.93 0.90 4.82
CA GLN A 286 32.23 -0.39 4.81
C GLN A 286 31.27 -0.50 3.63
N LEU A 287 30.47 0.56 3.34
CA LEU A 287 29.59 0.62 2.19
C LEU A 287 30.36 0.51 0.87
N GLN A 288 31.49 1.23 0.72
CA GLN A 288 32.35 1.11 -0.46
C GLN A 288 32.98 -0.28 -0.59
N ALA A 289 33.35 -0.93 0.51
CA ALA A 289 33.89 -2.28 0.50
C ALA A 289 32.84 -3.34 0.13
N LEU A 290 31.57 -3.09 0.47
CA LEU A 290 30.44 -3.98 0.12
C LEU A 290 30.18 -3.96 -1.41
N THR A 291 30.40 -2.82 -2.06
CA THR A 291 30.13 -2.61 -3.49
C THR A 291 31.32 -1.92 -4.18
N PRO A 292 32.47 -2.60 -4.33
CA PRO A 292 33.71 -1.99 -4.83
C PRO A 292 33.63 -1.46 -6.27
N ASP A 293 32.74 -2.01 -7.11
CA ASP A 293 32.54 -1.60 -8.50
C ASP A 293 31.65 -0.35 -8.65
N PHE A 294 31.06 0.16 -7.56
CA PHE A 294 30.23 1.36 -7.53
C PHE A 294 30.94 2.52 -6.79
N ASP A 295 31.06 3.68 -7.42
CA ASP A 295 31.73 4.85 -6.82
C ASP A 295 30.78 5.66 -5.94
N TRP A 296 30.69 5.27 -4.66
CA TRP A 296 29.88 6.01 -3.68
C TRP A 296 30.33 7.45 -3.46
N ASN A 297 31.61 7.77 -3.68
CA ASN A 297 32.09 9.13 -3.50
C ASN A 297 31.48 10.08 -4.56
N THR A 298 31.46 9.64 -5.82
CA THR A 298 30.82 10.39 -6.91
C THR A 298 29.31 10.47 -6.67
N TYR A 299 28.63 9.34 -6.36
CA TYR A 299 27.19 9.32 -6.11
C TYR A 299 26.78 10.30 -5.00
N LEU A 300 27.40 10.18 -3.82
CA LEU A 300 27.08 11.01 -2.65
C LEU A 300 27.37 12.50 -2.88
N LYS A 301 28.43 12.81 -3.63
CA LYS A 301 28.72 14.19 -4.03
C LYS A 301 27.60 14.76 -4.90
N ASP A 302 27.13 14.01 -5.88
CA ASP A 302 26.15 14.48 -6.87
C ASP A 302 24.73 14.58 -6.28
N VAL A 303 24.42 13.82 -5.22
CA VAL A 303 23.20 14.00 -4.41
C VAL A 303 23.37 14.99 -3.23
N ASN A 304 24.45 15.79 -3.19
CA ASN A 304 24.76 16.77 -2.14
C ASN A 304 25.01 16.19 -0.74
N LEU A 305 25.45 14.93 -0.63
CA LEU A 305 25.73 14.21 0.62
C LEU A 305 27.22 13.84 0.77
N GLY A 306 28.11 14.58 0.12
CA GLY A 306 29.55 14.28 0.08
C GLY A 306 30.24 14.17 1.47
N THR A 307 29.66 14.71 2.52
CA THR A 307 30.19 14.66 3.90
C THR A 307 29.59 13.56 4.77
N VAL A 308 28.52 12.88 4.32
CA VAL A 308 27.82 11.84 5.10
C VAL A 308 28.72 10.62 5.30
N GLN A 309 28.76 10.11 6.55
CA GLN A 309 29.59 8.98 6.93
C GLN A 309 28.80 7.77 7.43
N THR A 310 27.54 7.95 7.80
CA THR A 310 26.71 6.90 8.41
C THR A 310 25.53 6.53 7.52
N PHE A 311 25.36 5.23 7.30
CA PHE A 311 24.34 4.66 6.42
C PHE A 311 23.68 3.47 7.11
N ASN A 312 22.40 3.26 6.86
CA ASN A 312 21.79 1.96 7.04
C ASN A 312 21.64 1.29 5.67
N VAL A 313 22.21 0.09 5.52
CA VAL A 313 22.07 -0.74 4.31
C VAL A 313 21.10 -1.85 4.62
N THR A 314 19.84 -1.73 4.18
CA THR A 314 18.79 -2.63 4.65
C THR A 314 19.00 -4.10 4.30
N GLU A 315 19.65 -4.39 3.17
CA GLU A 315 19.86 -5.74 2.65
C GLU A 315 21.29 -5.90 2.10
N PRO A 316 22.32 -6.12 2.94
CA PRO A 316 23.72 -6.20 2.47
C PRO A 316 23.94 -7.23 1.36
N ASN A 317 23.29 -8.39 1.42
CA ASN A 317 23.39 -9.42 0.38
C ASN A 317 22.84 -8.94 -0.99
N PHE A 318 21.79 -8.11 -0.95
CA PHE A 318 21.27 -7.48 -2.16
C PHE A 318 22.31 -6.52 -2.78
N PHE A 319 22.98 -5.71 -1.97
CA PHE A 319 24.02 -4.80 -2.45
C PHE A 319 25.23 -5.53 -3.01
N GLN A 320 25.61 -6.69 -2.46
CA GLN A 320 26.60 -7.57 -3.08
C GLN A 320 26.16 -8.06 -4.46
N ALA A 321 24.86 -8.39 -4.62
CA ALA A 321 24.31 -8.75 -5.93
C ALA A 321 24.32 -7.58 -6.90
N VAL A 322 23.95 -6.37 -6.46
CA VAL A 322 24.08 -5.13 -7.27
C VAL A 322 25.52 -4.96 -7.77
N ASN A 323 26.50 -5.11 -6.88
CA ASN A 323 27.92 -5.04 -7.26
C ASN A 323 28.27 -6.07 -8.33
N LYS A 324 27.84 -7.33 -8.14
CA LYS A 324 28.05 -8.40 -9.12
C LYS A 324 27.42 -8.06 -10.47
N GLU A 325 26.19 -7.56 -10.48
CA GLU A 325 25.52 -7.16 -11.72
C GLU A 325 26.24 -5.99 -12.42
N ILE A 326 26.73 -5.00 -11.66
CA ILE A 326 27.56 -3.91 -12.22
C ILE A 326 28.87 -4.48 -12.79
N GLY A 327 29.54 -5.36 -12.07
CA GLY A 327 30.82 -5.95 -12.50
C GLY A 327 30.70 -6.85 -13.73
N SER A 328 29.73 -7.77 -13.75
CA SER A 328 29.60 -8.83 -14.75
C SER A 328 28.89 -8.43 -16.04
N ASN A 329 27.91 -7.51 -16.00
CA ASN A 329 27.21 -7.08 -17.18
C ASN A 329 28.06 -6.12 -18.05
N SER A 330 27.82 -6.11 -19.35
CA SER A 330 28.37 -5.09 -20.24
C SER A 330 27.77 -3.70 -19.91
N LEU A 331 28.46 -2.62 -20.27
CA LEU A 331 27.90 -1.29 -20.14
C LEU A 331 26.62 -1.12 -20.97
N THR A 332 26.53 -1.81 -22.11
CA THR A 332 25.34 -1.81 -22.98
C THR A 332 24.15 -2.43 -22.25
N ASP A 333 24.33 -3.59 -21.58
CA ASP A 333 23.27 -4.24 -20.83
C ASP A 333 22.75 -3.35 -19.69
N LEU A 334 23.64 -2.69 -18.96
CA LEU A 334 23.28 -1.76 -17.88
C LEU A 334 22.52 -0.53 -18.43
N LYS A 335 22.93 0.01 -19.60
CA LYS A 335 22.19 1.08 -20.26
C LYS A 335 20.79 0.64 -20.70
N THR A 336 20.65 -0.56 -21.24
CA THR A 336 19.34 -1.14 -21.61
C THR A 336 18.42 -1.21 -20.39
N TYR A 337 18.92 -1.73 -19.27
CA TYR A 337 18.18 -1.78 -18.01
C TYR A 337 17.76 -0.38 -17.55
N LEU A 338 18.67 0.61 -17.57
CA LEU A 338 18.36 1.97 -17.14
C LEU A 338 17.35 2.65 -18.08
N ARG A 339 17.49 2.49 -19.41
CA ARG A 339 16.52 3.01 -20.40
C ARG A 339 15.11 2.49 -20.14
N TRP A 340 14.99 1.19 -19.89
CA TRP A 340 13.72 0.57 -19.53
C TRP A 340 13.09 1.21 -18.28
N HIS A 341 13.85 1.28 -17.19
CA HIS A 341 13.31 1.80 -15.93
C HIS A 341 12.95 3.29 -16.02
N VAL A 342 13.73 4.11 -16.72
CA VAL A 342 13.40 5.52 -16.96
C VAL A 342 12.13 5.65 -17.80
N ALA A 343 11.96 4.83 -18.85
CA ALA A 343 10.74 4.85 -19.65
C ALA A 343 9.52 4.42 -18.85
N SER A 344 9.65 3.33 -18.10
CA SER A 344 8.58 2.78 -17.26
C SER A 344 8.11 3.77 -16.18
N ALA A 345 9.05 4.42 -15.48
CA ALA A 345 8.74 5.41 -14.45
C ALA A 345 7.97 6.63 -15.00
N ASN A 346 8.21 7.00 -16.25
CA ASN A 346 7.63 8.19 -16.86
C ASN A 346 6.46 7.89 -17.81
N ALA A 347 6.11 6.62 -18.04
CA ALA A 347 5.13 6.20 -19.05
C ALA A 347 3.78 6.90 -18.91
N ASN A 348 3.29 7.13 -17.70
CA ASN A 348 2.00 7.77 -17.42
C ASN A 348 1.98 9.27 -17.74
N TYR A 349 3.13 9.89 -18.01
CA TYR A 349 3.30 11.33 -18.26
C TYR A 349 3.59 11.64 -19.72
N LEU A 350 3.67 10.61 -20.57
CA LEU A 350 3.95 10.68 -21.99
C LEU A 350 2.67 10.58 -22.83
N SER A 351 2.84 10.45 -24.16
CA SER A 351 1.71 10.28 -25.09
C SER A 351 0.97 8.95 -24.90
N SER A 352 -0.25 8.90 -25.42
CA SER A 352 -1.19 7.79 -25.28
C SER A 352 -0.60 6.39 -25.52
N PRO A 353 0.30 6.13 -26.50
CA PRO A 353 0.87 4.80 -26.68
C PRO A 353 1.63 4.30 -25.45
N PHE A 354 2.38 5.15 -24.74
CA PHE A 354 3.10 4.80 -23.52
C PHE A 354 2.14 4.56 -22.37
N VAL A 355 1.16 5.46 -22.20
CA VAL A 355 0.13 5.33 -21.17
C VAL A 355 -0.68 4.06 -21.37
N GLN A 356 -1.05 3.73 -22.62
CA GLN A 356 -1.82 2.54 -22.95
C GLN A 356 -1.03 1.25 -22.67
N GLU A 357 0.23 1.16 -23.09
CA GLU A 357 1.05 -0.02 -22.85
C GLU A 357 1.31 -0.25 -21.34
N ASN A 358 1.57 0.85 -20.60
CA ASN A 358 1.71 0.79 -19.15
C ASN A 358 0.42 0.30 -18.47
N PHE A 359 -0.74 0.80 -18.91
CA PHE A 359 -2.05 0.35 -18.43
C PHE A 359 -2.31 -1.14 -18.76
N ASP A 360 -2.04 -1.56 -19.99
CA ASP A 360 -2.33 -2.93 -20.46
C ASP A 360 -1.59 -4.00 -19.66
N PHE A 361 -0.38 -3.70 -19.21
CA PHE A 361 0.37 -4.62 -18.36
C PHE A 361 0.06 -4.41 -16.86
N ASN A 362 0.31 -3.23 -16.32
CA ASN A 362 0.29 -3.01 -14.86
C ASN A 362 -1.12 -3.01 -14.26
N LEU A 363 -2.13 -2.60 -15.01
CA LEU A 363 -3.50 -2.52 -14.52
C LEU A 363 -4.40 -3.59 -15.12
N ARG A 364 -4.44 -3.75 -16.45
CA ARG A 364 -5.30 -4.76 -17.09
C ARG A 364 -4.81 -6.17 -16.80
N THR A 365 -3.55 -6.45 -17.10
CA THR A 365 -3.00 -7.82 -16.97
C THR A 365 -2.82 -8.23 -15.51
N LEU A 366 -2.22 -7.38 -14.69
CA LEU A 366 -1.91 -7.72 -13.29
C LEU A 366 -3.12 -7.58 -12.36
N ARG A 367 -4.03 -6.63 -12.61
CA ARG A 367 -5.10 -6.29 -11.66
C ARG A 367 -6.53 -6.41 -12.22
N GLY A 368 -6.69 -6.81 -13.48
CA GLY A 368 -7.99 -7.03 -14.11
C GLY A 368 -8.77 -5.75 -14.42
N VAL A 369 -8.16 -4.57 -14.36
CA VAL A 369 -8.81 -3.29 -14.68
C VAL A 369 -9.19 -3.26 -16.16
N GLN A 370 -10.42 -2.85 -16.46
CA GLN A 370 -10.98 -2.94 -17.81
C GLN A 370 -10.75 -1.69 -18.64
N GLN A 371 -10.70 -0.52 -17.98
CA GLN A 371 -10.62 0.78 -18.62
C GLN A 371 -9.58 1.68 -17.91
N ILE A 372 -8.87 2.49 -18.68
CA ILE A 372 -7.97 3.53 -18.14
C ILE A 372 -8.78 4.58 -17.36
N GLN A 373 -8.25 5.03 -16.24
CA GLN A 373 -8.85 6.12 -15.48
C GLN A 373 -8.96 7.41 -16.34
N PRO A 374 -10.05 8.16 -16.23
CA PRO A 374 -10.21 9.46 -16.88
C PRO A 374 -9.00 10.37 -16.57
N ARG A 375 -8.63 11.22 -17.52
CA ARG A 375 -7.45 12.07 -17.36
C ARG A 375 -7.54 12.97 -16.13
N TRP A 376 -8.70 13.57 -15.87
CA TRP A 376 -8.90 14.42 -14.68
C TRP A 376 -8.49 13.69 -13.39
N LYS A 377 -8.89 12.42 -13.24
CA LYS A 377 -8.63 11.60 -12.06
C LYS A 377 -7.14 11.34 -11.85
N ARG A 378 -6.44 11.00 -12.94
CA ARG A 378 -4.97 10.84 -12.95
C ARG A 378 -4.25 12.14 -12.60
N CYS A 379 -4.72 13.28 -13.15
CA CYS A 379 -4.14 14.60 -12.90
C CYS A 379 -4.36 15.08 -11.46
N VAL A 380 -5.55 14.85 -10.89
CA VAL A 380 -5.85 15.18 -9.48
C VAL A 380 -4.94 14.36 -8.55
N GLY A 381 -4.87 13.04 -8.74
CA GLY A 381 -4.02 12.18 -7.92
C GLY A 381 -2.53 12.56 -8.02
N LEU A 382 -2.09 13.01 -9.18
CA LEU A 382 -0.71 13.46 -9.37
C LEU A 382 -0.42 14.78 -8.63
N VAL A 383 -1.34 15.75 -8.65
CA VAL A 383 -1.18 17.00 -7.90
C VAL A 383 -1.20 16.72 -6.39
N ASP A 384 -2.09 15.85 -5.92
CA ASP A 384 -2.14 15.43 -4.52
C ASP A 384 -0.84 14.69 -4.08
N GLY A 385 -0.29 13.83 -4.94
CA GLY A 385 0.96 13.14 -4.65
C GLY A 385 2.20 14.05 -4.60
N LEU A 386 2.29 15.06 -5.47
CA LEU A 386 3.48 15.89 -5.64
C LEU A 386 3.44 17.25 -4.94
N LEU A 387 2.26 17.84 -4.80
CA LEU A 387 2.01 19.14 -4.15
C LEU A 387 0.92 19.01 -3.08
N GLY A 388 0.88 17.86 -2.43
CA GLY A 388 -0.24 17.40 -1.62
C GLY A 388 -0.60 18.26 -0.43
N GLU A 389 0.37 18.86 0.28
CA GLU A 389 0.02 19.76 1.37
C GLU A 389 -0.50 21.13 0.86
N ALA A 390 -0.07 21.59 -0.32
CA ALA A 390 -0.66 22.78 -0.93
C ALA A 390 -2.12 22.55 -1.35
N LEU A 391 -2.42 21.38 -1.93
CA LEU A 391 -3.80 20.97 -2.26
C LEU A 391 -4.59 20.62 -1.00
N GLY A 392 -3.97 19.94 -0.04
CA GLY A 392 -4.57 19.57 1.23
C GLY A 392 -5.01 20.77 2.07
N GLN A 393 -4.28 21.88 2.03
CA GLN A 393 -4.69 23.13 2.68
C GLN A 393 -6.02 23.64 2.11
N GLU A 394 -6.21 23.57 0.78
CA GLU A 394 -7.47 23.94 0.13
C GLU A 394 -8.61 22.99 0.48
N PHE A 395 -8.31 21.69 0.60
CA PHE A 395 -9.27 20.66 1.05
C PHE A 395 -9.75 20.92 2.48
N VAL A 396 -8.84 21.06 3.42
CA VAL A 396 -9.13 21.27 4.85
C VAL A 396 -9.96 22.53 5.07
N ASN A 397 -9.59 23.62 4.41
CA ASN A 397 -10.31 24.90 4.55
C ASN A 397 -11.79 24.83 4.11
N ARG A 398 -12.18 23.82 3.31
CA ARG A 398 -13.53 23.68 2.77
C ARG A 398 -14.31 22.50 3.31
N ALA A 399 -13.63 21.41 3.70
CA ALA A 399 -14.28 20.15 4.05
C ALA A 399 -14.14 19.74 5.52
N PHE A 400 -13.13 20.21 6.25
CA PHE A 400 -12.82 19.69 7.59
C PHE A 400 -13.07 20.71 8.70
N SER A 401 -13.94 20.37 9.65
CA SER A 401 -14.32 21.27 10.75
C SER A 401 -13.46 21.09 12.00
N GLN A 402 -13.33 22.16 12.81
CA GLN A 402 -12.65 22.08 14.11
C GLN A 402 -13.42 21.20 15.11
N ASP A 403 -14.74 21.10 14.99
CA ASP A 403 -15.55 20.20 15.83
C ASP A 403 -15.25 18.73 15.55
N MET A 404 -15.09 18.38 14.28
CA MET A 404 -14.67 17.04 13.85
C MET A 404 -13.30 16.67 14.43
N LYS A 405 -12.32 17.58 14.31
CA LYS A 405 -10.98 17.40 14.90
C LYS A 405 -11.06 17.18 16.42
N ARG A 406 -11.81 18.01 17.12
CA ARG A 406 -11.97 17.92 18.58
C ARG A 406 -12.57 16.58 19.01
N ARG A 407 -13.68 16.16 18.38
CA ARG A 407 -14.36 14.90 18.70
C ARG A 407 -13.49 13.67 18.41
N THR A 408 -12.72 13.70 17.33
CA THR A 408 -11.77 12.62 17.02
C THR A 408 -10.68 12.55 18.09
N VAL A 409 -10.12 13.68 18.53
CA VAL A 409 -9.12 13.70 19.60
C VAL A 409 -9.70 13.17 20.91
N GLU A 410 -10.93 13.54 21.26
CA GLU A 410 -11.63 13.04 22.47
C GLU A 410 -11.84 11.53 22.40
N MET A 411 -12.30 10.99 21.25
CA MET A 411 -12.43 9.55 21.04
C MET A 411 -11.09 8.83 21.14
N THR A 412 -10.03 9.40 20.57
CA THR A 412 -8.66 8.84 20.66
C THR A 412 -8.22 8.71 22.11
N GLN A 413 -8.39 9.76 22.91
CA GLN A 413 -8.04 9.73 24.34
C GLN A 413 -8.83 8.69 25.15
N GLN A 414 -10.09 8.46 24.79
CA GLN A 414 -10.91 7.43 25.43
C GLN A 414 -10.42 6.02 25.08
N ILE A 415 -9.97 5.80 23.84
CA ILE A 415 -9.41 4.51 23.41
C ILE A 415 -8.02 4.28 24.00
N GLU A 416 -7.18 5.32 24.11
CA GLU A 416 -5.90 5.26 24.84
C GLU A 416 -6.11 4.85 26.31
N LYS A 417 -7.12 5.41 26.96
CA LYS A 417 -7.47 5.03 28.32
C LYS A 417 -7.97 3.59 28.42
N ALA A 418 -8.72 3.11 27.44
CA ALA A 418 -9.14 1.71 27.40
C ALA A 418 -7.92 0.78 27.24
N MET A 419 -6.94 1.16 26.43
CA MET A 419 -5.69 0.41 26.25
C MET A 419 -4.83 0.43 27.52
N GLU A 420 -4.76 1.56 28.24
CA GLU A 420 -4.10 1.64 29.54
C GLU A 420 -4.68 0.62 30.53
N GLN A 421 -6.00 0.60 30.67
CA GLN A 421 -6.72 -0.33 31.54
C GLN A 421 -6.50 -1.79 31.14
N ASP A 422 -6.50 -2.08 29.84
CA ASP A 422 -6.26 -3.43 29.32
C ASP A 422 -4.83 -3.90 29.67
N ILE A 423 -3.81 -3.08 29.38
CA ILE A 423 -2.40 -3.38 29.73
C ILE A 423 -2.26 -3.63 31.24
N GLU A 424 -2.88 -2.82 32.10
CA GLU A 424 -2.82 -2.99 33.56
C GLU A 424 -3.42 -4.34 34.02
N GLN A 425 -4.46 -4.82 33.33
CA GLN A 425 -5.17 -6.04 33.67
C GLN A 425 -4.58 -7.32 33.07
N LEU A 426 -3.68 -7.22 32.07
CA LEU A 426 -3.04 -8.39 31.46
C LEU A 426 -2.35 -9.27 32.50
N THR A 427 -2.77 -10.52 32.61
CA THR A 427 -2.20 -11.44 33.60
C THR A 427 -0.93 -12.13 33.12
N TRP A 428 -0.67 -12.14 31.82
CA TRP A 428 0.47 -12.79 31.22
C TRP A 428 1.71 -11.88 31.06
N MET A 429 1.52 -10.56 31.14
CA MET A 429 2.60 -9.57 31.01
C MET A 429 3.15 -9.23 32.38
N SER A 430 4.48 -9.26 32.55
CA SER A 430 5.18 -8.91 33.78
C SER A 430 5.02 -7.43 34.13
N PRO A 431 5.16 -7.05 35.43
CA PRO A 431 5.10 -5.65 35.84
C PRO A 431 6.15 -4.77 35.15
N GLU A 432 7.31 -5.32 34.82
CA GLU A 432 8.39 -4.61 34.14
C GLU A 432 8.00 -4.24 32.70
N THR A 433 7.51 -5.21 31.93
CA THR A 433 7.03 -4.99 30.54
C THR A 433 5.81 -4.07 30.54
N LYS A 434 4.85 -4.22 31.47
CA LYS A 434 3.72 -3.31 31.63
C LYS A 434 4.14 -1.85 31.82
N LYS A 435 5.12 -1.61 32.68
CA LYS A 435 5.67 -0.28 32.91
C LYS A 435 6.22 0.34 31.62
N GLN A 436 6.93 -0.42 30.80
CA GLN A 436 7.46 0.07 29.53
C GLN A 436 6.33 0.25 28.49
N ALA A 437 5.35 -0.65 28.45
CA ALA A 437 4.17 -0.55 27.59
C ALA A 437 3.37 0.73 27.90
N LEU A 438 3.10 1.00 29.17
CA LEU A 438 2.43 2.24 29.62
C LEU A 438 3.25 3.50 29.28
N LEU A 439 4.58 3.46 29.46
CA LEU A 439 5.44 4.56 29.06
C LEU A 439 5.34 4.82 27.56
N LYS A 440 5.30 3.77 26.73
CA LYS A 440 5.15 3.89 25.28
C LYS A 440 3.78 4.44 24.91
N LEU A 441 2.70 3.93 25.49
CA LEU A 441 1.34 4.41 25.28
C LEU A 441 1.21 5.91 25.62
N HIS A 442 1.67 6.33 26.80
CA HIS A 442 1.60 7.72 27.23
C HIS A 442 2.52 8.67 26.42
N SER A 443 3.40 8.12 25.59
CA SER A 443 4.30 8.88 24.70
C SER A 443 3.78 8.93 23.25
N VAL A 444 2.64 8.29 22.94
CA VAL A 444 2.02 8.36 21.61
C VAL A 444 1.60 9.80 21.30
N VAL A 445 1.89 10.24 20.09
CA VAL A 445 1.46 11.55 19.59
C VAL A 445 0.28 11.39 18.64
N ASN A 446 -0.84 12.05 18.96
CA ASN A 446 -2.05 12.02 18.16
C ASN A 446 -2.05 13.11 17.10
N LYS A 447 -1.95 12.75 15.83
CA LYS A 447 -2.01 13.65 14.69
C LYS A 447 -3.37 13.51 14.00
N VAL A 448 -4.21 14.54 14.07
CA VAL A 448 -5.58 14.53 13.58
C VAL A 448 -5.83 15.65 12.58
N GLY A 449 -6.29 15.29 11.39
CA GLY A 449 -6.75 16.17 10.32
C GLY A 449 -5.65 16.63 9.37
N TYR A 450 -4.67 17.39 9.85
CA TYR A 450 -3.67 18.04 9.02
C TYR A 450 -2.45 18.51 9.84
N PRO A 451 -1.28 18.77 9.19
CA PRO A 451 -0.06 19.20 9.85
C PRO A 451 -0.22 20.61 10.45
N ASN A 452 0.43 20.84 11.62
CA ASN A 452 0.45 22.16 12.25
C ASN A 452 1.27 23.18 11.45
N LYS A 453 2.24 22.70 10.66
CA LYS A 453 3.08 23.52 9.77
C LYS A 453 3.03 22.93 8.37
N TRP A 454 2.54 23.73 7.43
CA TRP A 454 2.47 23.35 6.02
C TRP A 454 3.85 23.34 5.37
N ARG A 455 4.04 22.41 4.43
CA ARG A 455 5.25 22.29 3.61
C ARG A 455 5.43 23.53 2.74
N ASP A 456 6.66 24.03 2.69
CA ASP A 456 7.02 25.17 1.84
C ASP A 456 7.38 24.69 0.42
N TYR A 457 6.53 25.02 -0.55
CA TYR A 457 6.74 24.74 -1.96
C TYR A 457 7.31 25.96 -2.73
N SER A 458 7.81 26.98 -2.07
CA SER A 458 8.28 28.23 -2.71
C SER A 458 9.30 27.98 -3.82
N SER A 459 10.21 27.01 -3.62
CA SER A 459 11.26 26.65 -4.58
C SER A 459 10.80 25.79 -5.76
N VAL A 460 9.58 25.21 -5.71
CA VAL A 460 9.06 24.40 -6.82
C VAL A 460 8.62 25.31 -7.98
N ILE A 461 9.21 25.10 -9.14
CA ILE A 461 8.88 25.85 -10.36
C ILE A 461 7.87 25.03 -11.18
N VAL A 462 6.65 25.55 -11.33
CA VAL A 462 5.62 24.97 -12.19
C VAL A 462 5.48 25.81 -13.45
N ARG A 463 5.44 25.18 -14.62
CA ARG A 463 5.24 25.80 -15.94
C ARG A 463 4.00 25.24 -16.60
N PRO A 464 3.09 26.08 -17.10
CA PRO A 464 1.81 25.63 -17.66
C PRO A 464 1.90 24.81 -18.96
N ASP A 465 3.05 24.85 -19.63
CA ASP A 465 3.34 24.18 -20.91
C ASP A 465 4.33 23.01 -20.83
N ASP A 466 4.74 22.60 -19.63
CA ASP A 466 5.80 21.60 -19.42
C ASP A 466 5.37 20.54 -18.39
N PHE A 467 4.46 19.65 -18.79
CA PHE A 467 3.86 18.68 -17.89
C PHE A 467 4.89 17.71 -17.26
N LEU A 468 5.68 16.98 -18.07
CA LEU A 468 6.70 16.06 -17.53
C LEU A 468 7.76 16.81 -16.72
N GLY A 469 8.20 17.99 -17.18
CA GLY A 469 9.15 18.81 -16.43
C GLY A 469 8.58 19.27 -15.08
N ASN A 470 7.28 19.53 -14.96
CA ASN A 470 6.65 19.82 -13.67
C ASN A 470 6.71 18.59 -12.73
N VAL A 471 6.43 17.39 -13.24
CA VAL A 471 6.55 16.14 -12.47
C VAL A 471 8.00 16.01 -11.97
N GLN A 472 8.98 16.06 -12.87
CA GLN A 472 10.39 15.86 -12.51
C GLN A 472 10.93 16.92 -11.54
N ARG A 473 10.51 18.19 -11.65
CA ARG A 473 10.90 19.24 -10.71
C ARG A 473 10.28 19.05 -9.33
N SER A 474 9.04 18.56 -9.28
CA SER A 474 8.37 18.27 -8.02
C SER A 474 8.97 17.03 -7.33
N VAL A 475 9.28 15.99 -8.10
CA VAL A 475 10.02 14.81 -7.59
C VAL A 475 11.42 15.21 -7.10
N ALA A 476 12.16 16.02 -7.86
CA ALA A 476 13.47 16.50 -7.45
C ALA A 476 13.41 17.35 -6.17
N PHE A 477 12.39 18.20 -6.04
CA PHE A 477 12.15 18.95 -4.80
C PHE A 477 11.99 18.01 -3.62
N GLU A 478 11.13 17.00 -3.75
CA GLU A 478 10.87 16.05 -2.66
C GLU A 478 12.12 15.21 -2.33
N SER A 479 12.83 14.70 -3.36
CA SER A 479 14.08 13.97 -3.18
C SER A 479 15.12 14.81 -2.43
N HIS A 480 15.31 16.06 -2.82
CA HIS A 480 16.23 16.95 -2.11
C HIS A 480 15.76 17.27 -0.69
N ARG A 481 14.46 17.46 -0.47
CA ARG A 481 13.88 17.68 0.86
C ARG A 481 14.19 16.50 1.79
N GLU A 482 13.92 15.27 1.31
CA GLU A 482 14.21 14.05 2.07
C GLU A 482 15.70 13.90 2.37
N LEU A 483 16.55 14.00 1.37
CA LEU A 483 18.00 13.87 1.55
C LEU A 483 18.58 14.96 2.47
N ASN A 484 18.01 16.17 2.46
CA ASN A 484 18.42 17.27 3.34
C ASN A 484 18.10 17.05 4.82
N LYS A 485 17.32 16.04 5.19
CA LYS A 485 17.08 15.66 6.59
C LYS A 485 18.28 14.94 7.20
N ILE A 486 19.11 14.29 6.38
CA ILE A 486 20.25 13.49 6.84
C ILE A 486 21.21 14.34 7.67
N GLY A 487 21.53 13.85 8.89
CA GLY A 487 22.39 14.53 9.85
C GLY A 487 21.72 15.67 10.58
N LYS A 488 20.41 15.84 10.47
CA LYS A 488 19.61 16.83 11.21
C LYS A 488 18.69 16.14 12.24
N PRO A 489 18.25 16.89 13.26
CA PRO A 489 17.21 16.40 14.16
C PRO A 489 15.92 16.08 13.41
N LEU A 490 15.24 15.05 13.87
CA LEU A 490 13.94 14.66 13.35
C LEU A 490 12.88 15.73 13.55
N ASP A 491 12.10 16.04 12.52
CA ASP A 491 10.86 16.83 12.65
C ASP A 491 9.68 15.89 12.98
N ARG A 492 9.31 15.82 14.26
CA ARG A 492 8.17 15.00 14.72
C ARG A 492 6.80 15.55 14.29
N GLY A 493 6.75 16.74 13.70
CA GLY A 493 5.51 17.34 13.16
C GLY A 493 5.19 16.91 11.74
N GLU A 494 6.08 16.17 11.08
CA GLU A 494 5.91 15.75 9.68
C GLU A 494 4.86 14.64 9.54
N TRP A 495 4.13 14.66 8.41
CA TRP A 495 3.11 13.67 8.05
C TRP A 495 3.56 12.84 6.84
N GLY A 496 3.24 11.55 6.88
CA GLY A 496 3.48 10.62 5.75
C GLY A 496 2.34 10.59 4.73
N MET A 497 1.17 11.18 5.05
CA MET A 497 0.00 11.22 4.18
C MET A 497 -0.50 12.65 4.02
N THR A 498 -1.12 12.95 2.86
CA THR A 498 -1.76 14.24 2.59
C THR A 498 -3.12 14.33 3.26
N PRO A 499 -3.61 15.54 3.59
CA PRO A 499 -4.90 15.69 4.27
C PRO A 499 -6.11 15.08 3.57
N PRO A 500 -6.23 15.02 2.22
CA PRO A 500 -7.37 14.35 1.56
C PRO A 500 -7.32 12.81 1.57
N THR A 501 -6.21 12.21 2.04
CA THR A 501 -6.03 10.75 2.03
C THR A 501 -7.11 10.05 2.87
N VAL A 502 -7.72 9.01 2.29
CA VAL A 502 -8.68 8.14 2.98
C VAL A 502 -7.91 6.92 3.51
N ASN A 503 -7.15 7.13 4.56
CA ASN A 503 -6.40 6.11 5.30
C ASN A 503 -5.90 6.70 6.62
N ALA A 504 -5.35 5.84 7.50
CA ALA A 504 -4.66 6.18 8.73
C ALA A 504 -3.36 5.38 8.82
N TYR A 505 -2.46 5.72 9.77
CA TYR A 505 -1.26 4.94 10.01
C TYR A 505 -0.66 5.19 11.39
N TYR A 506 0.02 4.17 11.92
CA TYR A 506 0.97 4.29 13.02
C TYR A 506 2.40 4.33 12.50
N ASN A 507 3.25 5.18 13.07
CA ASN A 507 4.68 5.19 12.77
C ASN A 507 5.47 4.74 14.02
N PRO A 508 6.13 3.57 14.00
CA PRO A 508 6.81 3.02 15.18
C PRO A 508 8.03 3.84 15.62
N GLN A 509 8.72 4.49 14.69
CA GLN A 509 9.91 5.30 14.99
C GLN A 509 9.53 6.69 15.50
N MET A 510 8.37 7.23 15.11
CA MET A 510 7.81 8.47 15.66
C MET A 510 6.95 8.23 16.90
N ASN A 511 6.48 7.00 17.11
CA ASN A 511 5.48 6.63 18.09
C ASN A 511 4.27 7.56 18.02
N ASP A 512 3.67 7.66 16.82
CA ASP A 512 2.51 8.49 16.56
C ASP A 512 1.44 7.76 15.73
N ILE A 513 0.17 8.16 15.95
CA ILE A 513 -0.97 7.76 15.13
C ILE A 513 -1.46 8.95 14.32
N ASN A 514 -1.83 8.70 13.06
CA ASN A 514 -2.08 9.75 12.09
C ASN A 514 -3.41 9.52 11.36
N PHE A 515 -4.33 10.48 11.49
CA PHE A 515 -5.66 10.46 10.87
C PHE A 515 -5.83 11.69 9.98
N PRO A 516 -5.57 11.59 8.66
CA PRO A 516 -5.83 12.67 7.71
C PRO A 516 -7.31 13.09 7.71
N ALA A 517 -7.59 14.33 7.36
CA ALA A 517 -8.94 14.86 7.30
C ALA A 517 -9.87 14.03 6.41
N GLY A 518 -9.34 13.50 5.31
CA GLY A 518 -10.10 12.74 4.31
C GLY A 518 -10.68 11.41 4.79
N VAL A 519 -10.10 10.79 5.83
CA VAL A 519 -10.63 9.55 6.43
C VAL A 519 -11.68 9.82 7.51
N LEU A 520 -11.73 11.06 8.01
CA LEU A 520 -12.67 11.50 9.05
C LEU A 520 -13.96 12.09 8.47
N GLU A 521 -14.35 11.66 7.29
CA GLU A 521 -15.57 12.07 6.59
C GLU A 521 -16.59 10.92 6.56
N PRO A 522 -17.92 11.22 6.51
CA PRO A 522 -18.90 10.17 6.29
C PRO A 522 -18.65 9.37 4.99
N PRO A 523 -18.83 8.04 5.01
CA PRO A 523 -19.46 7.23 6.06
C PRO A 523 -18.52 6.68 7.14
N LEU A 524 -17.24 7.02 7.13
CA LEU A 524 -16.28 6.45 8.10
C LEU A 524 -16.42 7.08 9.49
N TYR A 525 -16.62 8.40 9.53
CA TYR A 525 -16.92 9.13 10.75
C TYR A 525 -18.08 10.09 10.54
N ASP A 526 -19.16 9.94 11.30
CA ASP A 526 -20.38 10.72 11.11
C ASP A 526 -20.86 11.37 12.42
N ILE A 527 -20.61 12.67 12.54
CA ILE A 527 -21.03 13.45 13.73
C ILE A 527 -22.56 13.61 13.88
N LYS A 528 -23.35 13.19 12.88
CA LYS A 528 -24.82 13.22 12.92
C LYS A 528 -25.41 11.93 13.45
N GLU A 529 -24.62 10.84 13.48
CA GLU A 529 -25.03 9.55 14.02
C GLU A 529 -24.72 9.45 15.54
N ASP A 530 -25.30 8.43 16.17
CA ASP A 530 -24.98 8.11 17.56
C ASP A 530 -23.55 7.54 17.68
N ASP A 531 -23.05 7.45 18.91
CA ASP A 531 -21.66 7.06 19.15
C ASP A 531 -21.37 5.60 18.79
N ALA A 532 -22.36 4.69 18.87
CA ALA A 532 -22.14 3.27 18.69
C ALA A 532 -21.52 2.93 17.32
N PRO A 533 -22.10 3.33 16.15
CA PRO A 533 -21.47 3.06 14.86
C PRO A 533 -20.15 3.82 14.65
N ASN A 534 -19.96 5.02 15.23
CA ASN A 534 -18.72 5.78 15.15
C ASN A 534 -17.57 5.10 15.90
N TYR A 535 -17.83 4.57 17.10
CA TYR A 535 -16.85 3.76 17.81
C TYR A 535 -16.60 2.42 17.12
N GLY A 536 -17.65 1.81 16.54
CA GLY A 536 -17.50 0.60 15.74
C GLY A 536 -16.59 0.80 14.53
N ASN A 537 -16.70 1.92 13.84
CA ASN A 537 -15.90 2.24 12.63
C ASN A 537 -14.60 3.00 12.99
N THR A 538 -14.67 4.32 13.12
CA THR A 538 -13.48 5.16 13.38
C THR A 538 -12.81 4.81 14.71
N GLY A 539 -13.58 4.47 15.74
CA GLY A 539 -13.02 4.01 17.02
C GLY A 539 -12.18 2.74 16.87
N SER A 540 -12.68 1.75 16.13
CA SER A 540 -11.90 0.52 15.85
C SER A 540 -10.66 0.82 15.02
N THR A 541 -10.71 1.79 14.08
CA THR A 541 -9.53 2.24 13.33
C THR A 541 -8.51 2.91 14.25
N ILE A 542 -8.94 3.78 15.18
CA ILE A 542 -8.05 4.39 16.18
C ILE A 542 -7.39 3.32 17.05
N GLY A 543 -8.18 2.36 17.54
CA GLY A 543 -7.65 1.24 18.33
C GLY A 543 -6.69 0.36 17.52
N HIS A 544 -6.94 0.15 16.24
CA HIS A 544 -6.06 -0.55 15.30
C HIS A 544 -4.70 0.15 15.19
N GLU A 545 -4.68 1.46 14.94
CA GLU A 545 -3.42 2.21 14.84
C GLU A 545 -2.64 2.20 16.17
N LEU A 546 -3.33 2.32 17.31
CA LEU A 546 -2.69 2.19 18.62
C LEU A 546 -2.10 0.80 18.84
N THR A 547 -2.81 -0.25 18.42
CA THR A 547 -2.37 -1.64 18.56
C THR A 547 -1.14 -1.93 17.72
N HIS A 548 -0.94 -1.25 16.57
CA HIS A 548 0.31 -1.34 15.82
C HIS A 548 1.54 -0.94 16.63
N GLY A 549 1.41 -0.12 17.65
CA GLY A 549 2.51 0.16 18.58
C GLY A 549 2.99 -1.07 19.36
N PHE A 550 2.18 -2.13 19.40
CA PHE A 550 2.38 -3.31 20.22
C PHE A 550 2.24 -4.63 19.44
N ASP A 551 2.06 -4.57 18.12
CA ASP A 551 2.02 -5.74 17.23
C ASP A 551 3.40 -6.39 17.07
N ASP A 552 3.56 -7.35 16.14
CA ASP A 552 4.81 -8.07 15.89
C ASP A 552 5.97 -7.16 15.46
N GLU A 553 5.69 -6.04 14.77
CA GLU A 553 6.69 -5.05 14.36
C GLU A 553 6.84 -3.94 15.40
N GLY A 554 5.73 -3.29 15.77
CA GLY A 554 5.76 -2.09 16.62
C GLY A 554 6.27 -2.35 18.03
N ARG A 555 6.00 -3.55 18.60
CA ARG A 555 6.52 -3.93 19.92
C ARG A 555 8.05 -3.95 20.00
N GLN A 556 8.75 -3.99 18.89
CA GLN A 556 10.21 -3.96 18.84
C GLN A 556 10.81 -2.56 18.99
N PHE A 557 9.96 -1.52 18.94
CA PHE A 557 10.36 -0.14 19.13
C PHE A 557 9.96 0.36 20.52
N ASP A 558 10.88 1.04 21.23
CA ASP A 558 10.62 1.60 22.54
C ASP A 558 9.75 2.88 22.48
N ALA A 559 9.45 3.47 23.64
CA ALA A 559 8.65 4.69 23.77
C ALA A 559 9.21 5.92 23.02
N LYS A 560 10.50 5.90 22.67
CA LYS A 560 11.17 6.95 21.90
C LYS A 560 11.20 6.65 20.41
N GLY A 561 10.84 5.42 20.01
CA GLY A 561 10.90 4.94 18.64
C GLY A 561 12.24 4.31 18.24
N ASN A 562 13.09 3.94 19.22
CA ASN A 562 14.30 3.19 18.93
C ASN A 562 14.00 1.70 18.79
N LEU A 563 14.62 1.03 17.84
CA LEU A 563 14.62 -0.43 17.74
C LEU A 563 15.39 -1.00 18.91
N ARG A 564 14.68 -1.46 19.89
CA ARG A 564 15.23 -1.91 21.15
C ARG A 564 14.32 -2.98 21.76
N ASP A 565 14.92 -4.11 22.16
CA ASP A 565 14.22 -5.11 22.96
C ASP A 565 13.99 -4.58 24.39
N TRP A 566 12.72 -4.31 24.73
CA TRP A 566 12.28 -3.81 26.03
C TRP A 566 11.34 -4.77 26.76
N TRP A 567 11.02 -5.89 26.11
CA TRP A 567 10.21 -6.95 26.68
C TRP A 567 11.11 -7.92 27.48
N THR A 568 10.53 -8.53 28.52
CA THR A 568 11.19 -9.71 29.08
C THR A 568 11.09 -10.85 28.06
N LYS A 569 12.01 -11.81 28.13
CA LYS A 569 12.00 -12.93 27.20
C LYS A 569 10.69 -13.73 27.31
N GLU A 570 10.24 -13.96 28.54
CA GLU A 570 9.01 -14.69 28.85
C GLU A 570 7.78 -13.98 28.28
N ASP A 571 7.70 -12.65 28.39
CA ASP A 571 6.60 -11.88 27.85
C ASP A 571 6.60 -11.88 26.31
N ALA A 572 7.78 -11.80 25.69
CA ALA A 572 7.93 -11.91 24.24
C ALA A 572 7.46 -13.28 23.71
N GLU A 573 7.78 -14.37 24.45
CA GLU A 573 7.30 -15.72 24.14
C GLU A 573 5.78 -15.84 24.31
N GLN A 574 5.20 -15.25 25.36
CA GLN A 574 3.75 -15.22 25.58
C GLN A 574 3.01 -14.44 24.49
N PHE A 575 3.54 -13.27 24.07
CA PHE A 575 3.00 -12.53 22.95
C PHE A 575 2.99 -13.38 21.67
N THR A 576 4.16 -13.94 21.31
CA THR A 576 4.30 -14.77 20.11
C THR A 576 3.32 -15.94 20.09
N LYS A 577 3.13 -16.61 21.24
CA LYS A 577 2.16 -17.71 21.36
C LYS A 577 0.72 -17.24 21.14
N ARG A 578 0.36 -16.04 21.62
CA ARG A 578 -1.00 -15.49 21.46
C ARG A 578 -1.25 -15.01 20.05
N ALA A 579 -0.30 -14.30 19.45
CA ALA A 579 -0.35 -13.89 18.06
C ALA A 579 -0.41 -15.10 17.11
N GLN A 580 0.27 -16.18 17.44
CA GLN A 580 0.23 -17.44 16.68
C GLN A 580 -1.20 -18.01 16.54
N CYS A 581 -2.08 -17.82 17.54
CA CYS A 581 -3.51 -18.18 17.44
C CYS A 581 -4.19 -17.46 16.27
N VAL A 582 -3.93 -16.14 16.11
CA VAL A 582 -4.46 -15.33 15.01
C VAL A 582 -3.87 -15.81 13.67
N VAL A 583 -2.56 -16.02 13.62
CA VAL A 583 -1.87 -16.56 12.43
C VAL A 583 -2.48 -17.90 11.97
N GLU A 584 -2.71 -18.82 12.89
CA GLU A 584 -3.30 -20.14 12.58
C GLU A 584 -4.75 -20.04 12.13
N GLN A 585 -5.51 -19.11 12.68
CA GLN A 585 -6.88 -18.83 12.27
C GLN A 585 -6.90 -18.31 10.83
N TYR A 586 -6.16 -17.25 10.54
CA TYR A 586 -6.20 -16.59 9.23
C TYR A 586 -5.57 -17.44 8.12
N ALA A 587 -4.60 -18.30 8.43
CA ALA A 587 -4.03 -19.26 7.48
C ALA A 587 -5.05 -20.27 6.91
N GLN A 588 -6.24 -20.39 7.49
CA GLN A 588 -7.30 -21.25 6.94
C GLN A 588 -8.15 -20.56 5.86
N TYR A 589 -8.16 -19.24 5.81
CA TYR A 589 -9.02 -18.49 4.93
C TYR A 589 -8.48 -18.43 3.49
N VAL A 590 -9.37 -18.62 2.53
CA VAL A 590 -9.04 -18.59 1.09
C VAL A 590 -9.35 -17.20 0.52
N ILE A 591 -8.37 -16.59 -0.12
CA ILE A 591 -8.50 -15.26 -0.75
C ILE A 591 -9.16 -15.38 -2.13
N VAL A 592 -8.58 -16.20 -3.00
CA VAL A 592 -9.01 -16.39 -4.39
C VAL A 592 -8.49 -17.73 -4.91
N ASP A 593 -9.27 -18.41 -5.73
CA ASP A 593 -8.95 -19.74 -6.23
C ASP A 593 -8.67 -20.71 -5.05
N ASP A 594 -7.47 -21.27 -4.97
CA ASP A 594 -6.96 -22.07 -3.84
C ASP A 594 -5.91 -21.33 -2.98
N ILE A 595 -5.69 -20.04 -3.25
CA ILE A 595 -4.70 -19.23 -2.55
C ILE A 595 -5.27 -18.82 -1.19
N LYS A 596 -4.59 -19.27 -0.14
CA LYS A 596 -4.89 -18.89 1.24
C LYS A 596 -4.15 -17.61 1.65
N ILE A 597 -4.62 -16.98 2.73
CA ILE A 597 -3.94 -15.84 3.36
C ILE A 597 -2.52 -16.26 3.75
N ASN A 598 -1.53 -15.45 3.37
CA ASN A 598 -0.19 -15.52 3.94
C ASN A 598 -0.21 -14.84 5.31
N SER A 599 -0.70 -15.56 6.30
CA SER A 599 -0.97 -15.02 7.65
C SER A 599 0.28 -14.55 8.39
N LYS A 600 1.49 -14.93 7.95
CA LYS A 600 2.72 -14.32 8.45
C LYS A 600 3.01 -12.94 7.85
N LEU A 601 2.45 -12.65 6.68
CA LEU A 601 2.49 -11.30 6.11
C LEU A 601 1.44 -10.40 6.73
N THR A 602 0.26 -10.96 7.08
CA THR A 602 -0.87 -10.19 7.60
C THR A 602 -0.97 -10.18 9.12
N GLU A 603 -0.02 -10.79 9.84
CA GLU A 603 -0.05 -10.97 11.29
C GLU A 603 -0.31 -9.67 12.06
N GLY A 604 0.44 -8.62 11.79
CA GLY A 604 0.30 -7.34 12.49
C GLY A 604 -1.07 -6.70 12.25
N GLU A 605 -1.55 -6.72 11.01
CA GLU A 605 -2.85 -6.17 10.63
C GLU A 605 -4.01 -6.94 11.28
N ASP A 606 -3.96 -8.28 11.26
CA ASP A 606 -5.00 -9.12 11.83
C ASP A 606 -5.03 -9.02 13.37
N VAL A 607 -3.87 -8.87 14.02
CA VAL A 607 -3.73 -8.60 15.46
C VAL A 607 -4.23 -7.20 15.81
N ALA A 608 -3.91 -6.19 14.98
CA ALA A 608 -4.33 -4.81 15.18
C ALA A 608 -5.85 -4.65 15.03
N ASP A 609 -6.47 -5.33 14.05
CA ASP A 609 -7.93 -5.34 13.88
C ASP A 609 -8.65 -5.92 15.10
N LEU A 610 -8.16 -7.05 15.64
CA LEU A 610 -8.75 -7.70 16.80
C LEU A 610 -8.59 -6.83 18.06
N GLY A 611 -7.36 -6.37 18.34
CA GLY A 611 -7.08 -5.52 19.49
C GLY A 611 -7.82 -4.19 19.43
N GLY A 612 -7.79 -3.54 18.26
CA GLY A 612 -8.42 -2.25 18.04
C GLY A 612 -9.93 -2.28 18.22
N THR A 613 -10.61 -3.32 17.72
CA THR A 613 -12.07 -3.46 17.88
C THR A 613 -12.44 -3.71 19.34
N ILE A 614 -11.68 -4.51 20.07
CA ILE A 614 -11.90 -4.73 21.50
C ILE A 614 -11.73 -3.43 22.28
N LEU A 615 -10.66 -2.68 22.03
CA LEU A 615 -10.39 -1.39 22.69
C LEU A 615 -11.49 -0.37 22.41
N ALA A 616 -11.95 -0.27 21.16
CA ALA A 616 -13.04 0.62 20.79
C ALA A 616 -14.36 0.27 21.48
N TYR A 617 -14.67 -1.03 21.60
CA TYR A 617 -15.87 -1.48 22.31
C TYR A 617 -15.80 -1.11 23.80
N VAL A 618 -14.68 -1.39 24.46
CA VAL A 618 -14.47 -1.04 25.88
C VAL A 618 -14.56 0.46 26.09
N ALA A 619 -13.90 1.25 25.24
CA ALA A 619 -13.92 2.73 25.31
C ALA A 619 -15.35 3.26 25.13
N TRP A 620 -16.10 2.74 24.18
CA TRP A 620 -17.50 3.12 23.98
C TRP A 620 -18.39 2.80 25.18
N LYS A 621 -18.26 1.60 25.75
CA LYS A 621 -19.03 1.19 26.94
C LYS A 621 -18.71 2.10 28.16
N GLU A 622 -17.45 2.50 28.34
CA GLU A 622 -17.07 3.43 29.42
C GLU A 622 -17.55 4.86 29.14
N ALA A 623 -17.42 5.36 27.91
CA ALA A 623 -17.88 6.69 27.51
C ALA A 623 -19.41 6.87 27.66
N THR A 624 -20.15 5.80 27.52
CA THR A 624 -21.64 5.81 27.61
C THR A 624 -22.18 5.26 28.93
N LYS A 625 -21.29 5.00 29.90
CA LYS A 625 -21.65 4.46 31.22
C LYS A 625 -22.64 5.34 31.95
N GLY A 626 -23.74 4.73 32.39
CA GLY A 626 -24.83 5.42 33.07
C GLY A 626 -25.79 6.18 32.14
N GLN A 627 -25.55 6.20 30.84
CA GLN A 627 -26.49 6.71 29.85
C GLN A 627 -27.54 5.62 29.49
N GLN A 628 -28.78 6.06 29.28
CA GLN A 628 -29.81 5.19 28.74
C GLN A 628 -29.78 5.24 27.21
N LEU A 629 -29.11 4.25 26.59
CA LEU A 629 -29.02 4.15 25.14
C LEU A 629 -30.28 3.51 24.57
N GLU A 630 -30.81 4.08 23.49
CA GLU A 630 -32.02 3.63 22.83
C GLU A 630 -31.72 2.74 21.62
N ASN A 631 -32.65 1.80 21.36
CA ASN A 631 -32.63 1.05 20.10
C ASN A 631 -32.95 2.03 18.93
N ARG A 632 -32.20 1.91 17.84
CA ARG A 632 -32.42 2.68 16.61
C ARG A 632 -32.43 1.75 15.40
N ASP A 633 -33.24 2.06 14.40
CA ASP A 633 -33.32 1.30 13.14
C ASP A 633 -33.62 -0.20 13.32
N GLY A 634 -34.20 -0.58 14.47
CA GLY A 634 -34.50 -1.97 14.84
C GLY A 634 -33.32 -2.73 15.45
N PHE A 635 -32.21 -2.03 15.79
CA PHE A 635 -31.01 -2.60 16.39
C PHE A 635 -30.75 -2.05 17.79
N THR A 636 -30.20 -2.92 18.65
CA THR A 636 -29.67 -2.49 19.95
C THR A 636 -28.38 -1.67 19.74
N PRO A 637 -27.95 -0.85 20.72
CA PRO A 637 -26.70 -0.13 20.63
C PRO A 637 -25.48 -1.03 20.38
N ASP A 638 -25.41 -2.20 21.00
CA ASP A 638 -24.33 -3.17 20.77
C ASP A 638 -24.35 -3.71 19.33
N GLN A 639 -25.51 -4.02 18.78
CA GLN A 639 -25.65 -4.42 17.37
C GLN A 639 -25.19 -3.29 16.43
N ARG A 640 -25.56 -2.04 16.73
CA ARG A 640 -25.14 -0.87 15.93
C ARG A 640 -23.62 -0.68 15.95
N PHE A 641 -22.97 -0.91 17.09
CA PHE A 641 -21.50 -0.90 17.17
C PHE A 641 -20.89 -1.91 16.18
N PHE A 642 -21.32 -3.19 16.22
CA PHE A 642 -20.75 -4.20 15.33
C PHE A 642 -21.13 -4.00 13.86
N ILE A 643 -22.33 -3.48 13.56
CA ILE A 643 -22.70 -3.14 12.18
C ILE A 643 -21.81 -2.00 11.67
N GLY A 644 -21.58 -0.94 12.45
CA GLY A 644 -20.66 0.15 12.12
C GLY A 644 -19.24 -0.37 11.89
N PHE A 645 -18.76 -1.25 12.78
CA PHE A 645 -17.46 -1.92 12.60
C PHE A 645 -17.37 -2.69 11.29
N ALA A 646 -18.43 -3.36 10.85
CA ALA A 646 -18.36 -4.18 9.65
C ALA A 646 -18.47 -3.36 8.35
N GLN A 647 -19.25 -2.29 8.32
CA GLN A 647 -19.61 -1.61 7.08
C GLN A 647 -18.46 -0.82 6.44
N TRP A 648 -17.43 -0.43 7.19
CA TRP A 648 -16.26 0.19 6.58
C TRP A 648 -15.52 -0.75 5.63
N ALA A 649 -15.58 -2.06 5.89
CA ALA A 649 -14.84 -3.08 5.15
C ALA A 649 -15.59 -3.63 3.93
N CYS A 650 -16.81 -3.16 3.64
CA CYS A 650 -17.56 -3.64 2.47
C CYS A 650 -16.80 -3.37 1.18
N GLU A 651 -16.54 -4.45 0.40
CA GLU A 651 -15.76 -4.36 -0.82
C GLU A 651 -16.12 -5.42 -1.86
N ASN A 652 -15.85 -5.10 -3.12
CA ASN A 652 -15.78 -6.01 -4.25
C ASN A 652 -14.36 -5.96 -4.84
N ASN A 653 -13.79 -7.10 -5.19
CA ASN A 653 -12.44 -7.23 -5.72
C ASN A 653 -12.40 -8.05 -7.01
N ARG A 654 -11.55 -7.66 -7.96
CA ARG A 654 -11.26 -8.49 -9.14
C ARG A 654 -10.32 -9.64 -8.76
N PRO A 655 -10.51 -10.85 -9.32
CA PRO A 655 -9.65 -12.00 -8.99
C PRO A 655 -8.15 -11.74 -9.25
N GLU A 656 -7.82 -11.02 -10.33
CA GLU A 656 -6.45 -10.65 -10.67
C GLU A 656 -5.83 -9.77 -9.57
N ASN A 657 -6.59 -8.79 -9.08
CA ASN A 657 -6.16 -7.91 -7.99
C ASN A 657 -5.95 -8.68 -6.69
N LEU A 658 -6.84 -9.62 -6.35
CA LEU A 658 -6.70 -10.48 -5.18
C LEU A 658 -5.41 -11.33 -5.24
N ARG A 659 -5.04 -11.86 -6.43
CA ARG A 659 -3.78 -12.61 -6.60
C ARG A 659 -2.54 -11.74 -6.36
N VAL A 660 -2.55 -10.48 -6.81
CA VAL A 660 -1.48 -9.53 -6.50
C VAL A 660 -1.46 -9.22 -5.01
N SER A 661 -2.62 -8.93 -4.43
CA SER A 661 -2.76 -8.61 -3.00
C SER A 661 -2.30 -9.76 -2.10
N ALA A 662 -2.58 -11.00 -2.44
CA ALA A 662 -2.13 -12.18 -1.69
C ALA A 662 -0.59 -12.25 -1.52
N ILE A 663 0.16 -11.62 -2.42
CA ILE A 663 1.63 -11.59 -2.36
C ILE A 663 2.13 -10.28 -1.75
N THR A 664 1.42 -9.16 -1.99
CA THR A 664 1.98 -7.81 -1.77
C THR A 664 1.33 -7.02 -0.66
N ASN A 665 0.11 -7.37 -0.22
CA ASN A 665 -0.67 -6.61 0.74
C ASN A 665 -0.56 -7.24 2.15
N PRO A 666 -0.16 -6.47 3.18
CA PRO A 666 -0.17 -6.95 4.56
C PRO A 666 -1.59 -7.08 5.13
N HIS A 667 -2.60 -6.47 4.50
CA HIS A 667 -3.99 -6.55 4.96
C HIS A 667 -4.69 -7.80 4.42
N SER A 668 -5.43 -8.48 5.27
CA SER A 668 -6.40 -9.51 4.90
C SER A 668 -7.57 -8.89 4.11
N PRO A 669 -8.29 -9.65 3.23
CA PRO A 669 -9.52 -9.16 2.60
C PRO A 669 -10.58 -8.73 3.61
N GLY A 670 -11.39 -7.72 3.26
CA GLY A 670 -12.40 -7.11 4.13
C GLY A 670 -13.31 -8.12 4.83
N LYS A 671 -13.74 -9.17 4.12
CA LYS A 671 -14.54 -10.27 4.72
C LYS A 671 -13.85 -10.88 5.95
N TYR A 672 -12.55 -11.09 5.90
CA TYR A 672 -11.82 -11.75 6.98
C TYR A 672 -11.38 -10.77 8.06
N ARG A 673 -11.16 -9.50 7.72
CA ARG A 673 -10.98 -8.44 8.71
C ARG A 673 -12.20 -8.27 9.62
N ILE A 674 -13.40 -8.56 9.12
CA ILE A 674 -14.64 -8.53 9.92
C ILE A 674 -14.91 -9.87 10.58
N ASN A 675 -15.16 -10.92 9.81
CA ASN A 675 -15.55 -12.23 10.37
C ASN A 675 -14.45 -12.83 11.25
N GLY A 676 -13.18 -12.65 10.89
CA GLY A 676 -12.04 -13.12 11.67
C GLY A 676 -11.86 -12.42 13.01
N VAL A 677 -12.34 -11.17 13.14
CA VAL A 677 -12.36 -10.42 14.41
C VAL A 677 -13.55 -10.83 15.26
N VAL A 678 -14.80 -10.68 14.75
CA VAL A 678 -16.00 -10.84 15.58
C VAL A 678 -16.18 -12.27 16.10
N VAL A 679 -15.65 -13.28 15.41
CA VAL A 679 -15.68 -14.68 15.87
C VAL A 679 -14.94 -14.88 17.19
N ASN A 680 -14.02 -13.98 17.55
CA ASN A 680 -13.24 -13.99 18.78
C ASN A 680 -13.88 -13.13 19.91
N MET A 681 -14.99 -12.39 19.64
CA MET A 681 -15.60 -11.47 20.59
C MET A 681 -16.87 -12.05 21.21
N PRO A 682 -16.88 -12.36 22.52
CA PRO A 682 -18.10 -12.82 23.20
C PRO A 682 -19.21 -11.77 23.20
N GLU A 683 -18.87 -10.48 23.18
CA GLU A 683 -19.81 -9.36 23.11
C GLU A 683 -20.63 -9.39 21.82
N PHE A 684 -19.99 -9.74 20.69
CA PHE A 684 -20.66 -9.96 19.41
C PHE A 684 -21.67 -11.11 19.51
N GLN A 685 -21.24 -12.24 20.09
CA GLN A 685 -22.12 -13.41 20.26
C GLN A 685 -23.34 -13.08 21.11
N GLN A 686 -23.18 -12.27 22.15
CA GLN A 686 -24.26 -11.77 22.98
C GLN A 686 -25.20 -10.84 22.20
N ALA A 687 -24.65 -9.84 21.47
CA ALA A 687 -25.41 -8.85 20.74
C ALA A 687 -26.34 -9.49 19.69
N PHE A 688 -25.86 -10.54 19.00
CA PHE A 688 -26.62 -11.23 17.95
C PHE A 688 -27.23 -12.55 18.42
N SER A 689 -27.11 -12.91 19.71
CA SER A 689 -27.67 -14.16 20.30
C SER A 689 -27.15 -15.42 19.62
N CYS A 690 -25.89 -15.42 19.16
CA CYS A 690 -25.24 -16.54 18.48
C CYS A 690 -24.97 -17.69 19.45
N LYS A 691 -25.18 -18.93 19.00
CA LYS A 691 -25.10 -20.14 19.82
C LYS A 691 -23.84 -20.94 19.49
N ALA A 692 -23.38 -21.71 20.48
CA ALA A 692 -22.28 -22.65 20.29
C ALA A 692 -22.53 -23.55 19.06
N GLY A 693 -21.49 -23.77 18.26
CA GLY A 693 -21.56 -24.55 17.03
C GLY A 693 -21.95 -23.76 15.77
N GLN A 694 -22.37 -22.49 15.88
CA GLN A 694 -22.55 -21.62 14.71
C GLN A 694 -21.20 -21.09 14.20
N PRO A 695 -21.05 -20.82 12.88
CA PRO A 695 -19.78 -20.42 12.27
C PRO A 695 -19.12 -19.17 12.89
N MET A 696 -19.93 -18.21 13.37
CA MET A 696 -19.40 -16.99 14.03
C MET A 696 -19.20 -17.16 15.54
N VAL A 697 -19.15 -18.40 16.05
CA VAL A 697 -18.88 -18.72 17.45
C VAL A 697 -17.68 -19.64 17.53
N ARG A 698 -16.61 -19.17 18.13
CA ARG A 698 -15.38 -19.93 18.34
C ARG A 698 -15.19 -20.23 19.83
N GLU A 699 -14.91 -21.48 20.19
CA GLU A 699 -14.65 -21.87 21.58
C GLU A 699 -13.23 -21.48 22.03
N ASP A 700 -12.25 -21.73 21.17
CA ASP A 700 -10.82 -21.41 21.35
C ASP A 700 -10.48 -20.01 20.82
N ARG A 701 -11.11 -18.99 21.38
CA ARG A 701 -10.94 -17.60 20.92
C ARG A 701 -9.51 -17.12 21.01
N CYS A 702 -9.04 -16.46 19.95
CA CYS A 702 -7.78 -15.75 19.98
C CYS A 702 -7.92 -14.47 20.81
N ARG A 703 -7.00 -14.28 21.75
CA ARG A 703 -6.87 -13.06 22.56
C ARG A 703 -5.40 -12.73 22.74
N VAL A 704 -4.98 -11.58 22.25
CA VAL A 704 -3.59 -11.09 22.41
C VAL A 704 -3.53 -10.13 23.58
N TRP A 705 -4.46 -9.20 23.58
CA TRP A 705 -4.62 -8.13 24.55
C TRP A 705 -5.87 -8.31 25.40
#